data_45913d5e7492d775b79789162fabddea
#
_entry.id   45913d5e7492d775b79789162fabddea
#
_cell.length_a   1.000
_cell.length_b   1.000
_cell.length_c   1.000
_cell.angle_alpha   90.00
_cell.angle_beta   90.00
_cell.angle_gamma   90.00
#
_symmetry.space_group_name_H-M   'P 1'
#
loop_
_entity.id
_entity.type
_entity.pdbx_description
1 polymer ?
#
loop_
_entity_poly.entity_id
_entity_poly.type
_entity_poly.pdbx_seq_one_letter_code
_entity_poly.pdbx_strand_id
1 'polypeptide(L)'
;MVTDNIGEIKKVEIQDEMRTSYLDYAMSVIISRALPDVRDGLKPVQRRVLYAMYDQGMRPNSSFKKSARLVGEVLGKYHPHGDSSVYAAQVRMAQPFSMRHTLVDGQGNYGSVDGDTPAAMRYTECKLSPITETLLNDIEKETVDWNDNFDQSLKEPSVLPAILPNLLVNGASGIAVGMATNIPPHNLSEICDGISLVIDNPQANVDDLLTVVKGPDFPTGAEIWGISGIRDAFSTGRGKVMVQSKHVIEEVKKQDRERIIITEIPFQVNKSTLVMKIAELMKTKKIEGISEVRDESDRKGMRIVLELRKGVSPSLILNNLYKQTQLRSSFSVNMIALVDGTPQVINLKQSISYYIKFREEVIRRRSEYDLKRAQARLHVLEGLRIAIENLDKVIALIRGSADVESARNSLIQEFDLTQIQSQAILDMQLRRLAALEIEKIENEYKELSELIEDLEDLLSNQKRIMNLIKTETLQLKRKYGEERKSIIHEMDLKEWKREDMEPHQEVVITLSMGGYVKRILSSTYKAQHRAGKGVKGQRMTKDGDIVPYIQVTDTHDTLLFFTDKGRVFSLRVFELSADQSRNSRGTPIANVLNLSANEKVTAMLAVSSLLENIYLVMVTKQGKIKRMHLPLLRNMNRAGLNTFKLTKDDQLVSVSLADADEDIAIITRDGLSIRFPSSQVRSTQRGAGGIRGIRINSKDIVVFSGVVNPDGYLLIIGRRGKGKLSAFRHYKSQNRGGKGLLTLKVTSNTGKVAAAAIVSPETYDNEKDNISETNGTKKADGNLFVLTDKAQVIRTRLSEIKTTGRVTQGVNVLTPAPGDAISGARVLESRRKTREEIDPKDLEIKDSSDEIEDSSDEIKDPDEESKKDEE
;
A
#
# COMPACT_ATOMS: atom_id res chain seq x y z
N MET A 1 -73.82 -32.61 13.94
CA MET A 1 -72.57 -32.39 14.70
C MET A 1 -71.45 -32.71 13.75
N VAL A 2 -70.82 -31.72 13.20
CA VAL A 2 -69.62 -31.85 12.40
C VAL A 2 -68.49 -32.06 13.40
N THR A 3 -67.97 -33.25 13.51
CA THR A 3 -66.76 -33.53 14.29
C THR A 3 -65.58 -32.96 13.48
N ASP A 4 -65.10 -31.84 13.95
CA ASP A 4 -63.86 -31.27 13.50
C ASP A 4 -62.73 -32.31 13.71
N ASN A 5 -62.20 -32.79 12.61
CA ASN A 5 -61.01 -33.61 12.56
C ASN A 5 -59.82 -32.65 12.80
N ILE A 6 -59.70 -32.17 14.04
CA ILE A 6 -58.51 -31.41 14.47
C ILE A 6 -57.43 -32.46 14.64
N GLY A 7 -56.44 -32.44 13.76
CA GLY A 7 -55.24 -33.27 13.88
C GLY A 7 -54.58 -33.12 15.27
N GLU A 8 -53.76 -34.06 15.64
CA GLU A 8 -53.04 -34.08 16.89
C GLU A 8 -52.17 -32.80 17.07
N ILE A 9 -52.55 -31.95 18.02
CA ILE A 9 -51.79 -30.72 18.35
C ILE A 9 -50.57 -31.13 19.16
N LYS A 10 -49.41 -31.18 18.47
CA LYS A 10 -48.12 -31.44 19.09
C LYS A 10 -47.55 -30.12 19.66
N LYS A 11 -47.31 -30.08 20.98
CA LYS A 11 -46.60 -28.97 21.59
C LYS A 11 -45.14 -28.99 21.22
N VAL A 12 -44.64 -27.91 20.56
CA VAL A 12 -43.22 -27.71 20.24
C VAL A 12 -42.79 -26.47 20.98
N GLU A 13 -41.68 -26.56 21.72
CA GLU A 13 -41.06 -25.41 22.36
C GLU A 13 -40.47 -24.51 21.29
N ILE A 14 -40.76 -23.20 21.35
CA ILE A 14 -40.32 -22.21 20.34
C ILE A 14 -38.79 -22.18 20.23
N GLN A 15 -38.06 -22.46 21.32
CA GLN A 15 -36.59 -22.50 21.31
C GLN A 15 -36.06 -23.68 20.48
N ASP A 16 -36.68 -24.83 20.58
CA ASP A 16 -36.26 -26.04 19.82
C ASP A 16 -36.63 -25.89 18.35
N GLU A 17 -37.80 -25.36 18.03
CA GLU A 17 -38.20 -25.09 16.65
C GLU A 17 -37.29 -24.04 15.99
N MET A 18 -37.02 -22.92 16.68
CA MET A 18 -36.09 -21.89 16.21
C MET A 18 -34.67 -22.41 16.00
N ARG A 19 -34.18 -23.26 16.92
CA ARG A 19 -32.87 -23.89 16.84
C ARG A 19 -32.76 -24.79 15.62
N THR A 20 -33.74 -25.68 15.43
CA THR A 20 -33.76 -26.64 14.32
C THR A 20 -33.88 -25.90 12.98
N SER A 21 -34.88 -25.02 12.83
CA SER A 21 -35.10 -24.26 11.62
C SER A 21 -33.93 -23.34 11.27
N TYR A 22 -33.26 -22.74 12.27
CA TYR A 22 -32.07 -21.92 12.04
C TYR A 22 -30.87 -22.76 11.62
N LEU A 23 -30.67 -23.95 12.19
CA LEU A 23 -29.60 -24.85 11.78
C LEU A 23 -29.82 -25.34 10.34
N ASP A 24 -31.03 -25.74 9.97
CA ASP A 24 -31.37 -26.19 8.61
C ASP A 24 -31.19 -25.06 7.60
N TYR A 25 -31.63 -23.83 7.94
CA TYR A 25 -31.38 -22.65 7.12
C TYR A 25 -29.87 -22.36 6.97
N ALA A 26 -29.12 -22.38 8.08
CA ALA A 26 -27.68 -22.13 8.07
C ALA A 26 -26.94 -23.15 7.22
N MET A 27 -27.25 -24.45 7.36
CA MET A 27 -26.66 -25.52 6.56
C MET A 27 -27.00 -25.34 5.07
N SER A 28 -28.25 -25.05 4.73
CA SER A 28 -28.66 -24.78 3.35
C SER A 28 -27.89 -23.61 2.75
N VAL A 29 -27.74 -22.48 3.49
CA VAL A 29 -26.99 -21.31 3.00
C VAL A 29 -25.50 -21.62 2.83
N ILE A 30 -24.92 -22.42 3.73
CA ILE A 30 -23.50 -22.79 3.68
C ILE A 30 -23.23 -23.73 2.50
N ILE A 31 -23.97 -24.84 2.39
CA ILE A 31 -23.68 -25.92 1.44
C ILE A 31 -24.25 -25.61 0.05
N SER A 32 -25.47 -25.06 -0.01
CA SER A 32 -26.23 -24.96 -1.26
C SER A 32 -26.32 -23.55 -1.84
N ARG A 33 -25.63 -22.55 -1.29
CA ARG A 33 -25.77 -21.16 -1.78
C ARG A 33 -24.46 -20.37 -1.81
N ALA A 34 -23.76 -20.22 -0.68
CA ALA A 34 -22.75 -19.18 -0.52
C ALA A 34 -21.33 -19.64 -0.82
N LEU A 35 -20.96 -20.87 -0.52
CA LEU A 35 -19.62 -21.40 -0.65
C LEU A 35 -19.41 -22.13 -1.98
N PRO A 36 -18.20 -22.00 -2.59
CA PRO A 36 -17.83 -22.78 -3.77
C PRO A 36 -17.41 -24.19 -3.37
N ASP A 37 -17.60 -25.17 -4.27
CA ASP A 37 -16.99 -26.50 -4.17
C ASP A 37 -15.50 -26.42 -4.54
N VAL A 38 -14.65 -27.13 -3.82
CA VAL A 38 -13.20 -27.11 -4.05
C VAL A 38 -12.80 -27.68 -5.40
N ARG A 39 -13.62 -28.60 -5.97
CA ARG A 39 -13.37 -29.36 -7.19
C ARG A 39 -13.52 -28.51 -8.45
N ASP A 40 -14.64 -27.77 -8.59
CA ASP A 40 -14.93 -26.93 -9.77
C ASP A 40 -14.91 -25.41 -9.48
N GLY A 41 -14.77 -25.01 -8.21
CA GLY A 41 -14.72 -23.61 -7.82
C GLY A 41 -16.03 -22.84 -8.02
N LEU A 42 -17.13 -23.51 -8.23
CA LEU A 42 -18.43 -22.91 -8.55
C LEU A 42 -19.40 -22.99 -7.37
N LYS A 43 -20.23 -21.97 -7.26
CA LYS A 43 -21.44 -22.00 -6.43
C LYS A 43 -22.54 -22.77 -7.18
N PRO A 44 -23.53 -23.35 -6.48
CA PRO A 44 -24.61 -24.08 -7.14
C PRO A 44 -25.31 -23.31 -8.25
N VAL A 45 -25.65 -22.02 -8.03
CA VAL A 45 -26.29 -21.20 -9.07
C VAL A 45 -25.41 -21.01 -10.31
N GLN A 46 -24.11 -20.83 -10.15
CA GLN A 46 -23.17 -20.69 -11.26
C GLN A 46 -23.07 -21.99 -12.08
N ARG A 47 -22.93 -23.09 -11.38
CA ARG A 47 -22.88 -24.44 -12.00
C ARG A 47 -24.14 -24.72 -12.82
N ARG A 48 -25.33 -24.42 -12.25
CA ARG A 48 -26.61 -24.60 -12.92
C ARG A 48 -26.75 -23.72 -14.16
N VAL A 49 -26.29 -22.46 -14.09
CA VAL A 49 -26.28 -21.55 -15.25
C VAL A 49 -25.41 -22.10 -16.37
N LEU A 50 -24.16 -22.51 -16.05
CA LEU A 50 -23.24 -23.03 -17.09
C LEU A 50 -23.72 -24.36 -17.65
N TYR A 51 -24.29 -25.25 -16.83
CA TYR A 51 -24.85 -26.50 -17.31
C TYR A 51 -26.09 -26.25 -18.20
N ALA A 52 -26.98 -25.36 -17.82
CA ALA A 52 -28.15 -25.02 -18.65
C ALA A 52 -27.75 -24.41 -20.01
N MET A 53 -26.68 -23.61 -20.05
CA MET A 53 -26.12 -23.11 -21.30
C MET A 53 -25.58 -24.24 -22.18
N TYR A 54 -24.92 -25.23 -21.56
CA TYR A 54 -24.43 -26.40 -22.24
C TYR A 54 -25.58 -27.24 -22.83
N ASP A 55 -26.58 -27.56 -22.01
CA ASP A 55 -27.78 -28.34 -22.39
C ASP A 55 -28.54 -27.69 -23.54
N GLN A 56 -28.68 -26.35 -23.55
CA GLN A 56 -29.30 -25.61 -24.62
C GLN A 56 -28.46 -25.39 -25.89
N GLY A 57 -27.23 -25.94 -25.93
CA GLY A 57 -26.29 -25.77 -27.03
C GLY A 57 -25.84 -24.32 -27.24
N MET A 58 -25.74 -23.52 -26.16
CA MET A 58 -25.16 -22.17 -26.20
C MET A 58 -23.64 -22.24 -26.19
N ARG A 59 -23.04 -22.92 -27.16
CA ARG A 59 -21.59 -23.15 -27.28
C ARG A 59 -20.87 -21.88 -27.75
N PRO A 60 -19.54 -21.78 -27.59
CA PRO A 60 -18.77 -20.62 -28.06
C PRO A 60 -18.95 -20.29 -29.53
N ASN A 61 -19.10 -21.34 -30.36
CA ASN A 61 -19.27 -21.21 -31.80
C ASN A 61 -20.75 -21.02 -32.26
N SER A 62 -21.69 -21.03 -31.28
CA SER A 62 -23.11 -20.79 -31.58
C SER A 62 -23.43 -19.30 -31.61
N SER A 63 -24.60 -18.96 -32.15
CA SER A 63 -25.15 -17.60 -32.09
C SER A 63 -25.52 -17.23 -30.66
N PHE A 64 -25.40 -15.92 -30.32
CA PHE A 64 -25.88 -15.39 -29.06
C PHE A 64 -27.39 -15.64 -28.88
N LYS A 65 -27.78 -15.94 -27.64
CA LYS A 65 -29.21 -16.09 -27.26
C LYS A 65 -29.52 -15.10 -26.13
N LYS A 66 -30.77 -14.63 -26.08
CA LYS A 66 -31.24 -13.68 -25.04
C LYS A 66 -31.03 -14.26 -23.64
N SER A 67 -30.48 -13.46 -22.73
CA SER A 67 -30.29 -13.83 -21.33
C SER A 67 -31.59 -14.25 -20.64
N ALA A 68 -32.71 -13.62 -20.98
CA ALA A 68 -34.03 -14.00 -20.48
C ALA A 68 -34.41 -15.46 -20.78
N ARG A 69 -34.00 -16.02 -21.93
CA ARG A 69 -34.24 -17.43 -22.28
C ARG A 69 -33.44 -18.34 -21.33
N LEU A 70 -32.16 -18.04 -21.10
CA LEU A 70 -31.32 -18.80 -20.18
C LEU A 70 -31.87 -18.75 -18.75
N VAL A 71 -32.19 -17.54 -18.26
CA VAL A 71 -32.75 -17.35 -16.90
C VAL A 71 -34.03 -18.16 -16.71
N GLY A 72 -34.96 -18.11 -17.70
CA GLY A 72 -36.19 -18.91 -17.66
C GLY A 72 -35.93 -20.41 -17.61
N GLU A 73 -34.96 -20.91 -18.37
CA GLU A 73 -34.57 -22.32 -18.38
C GLU A 73 -33.97 -22.76 -17.03
N VAL A 74 -33.07 -21.95 -16.46
CA VAL A 74 -32.46 -22.25 -15.16
C VAL A 74 -33.50 -22.27 -14.05
N LEU A 75 -34.46 -21.32 -14.07
CA LEU A 75 -35.53 -21.25 -13.07
C LEU A 75 -36.46 -22.45 -13.16
N GLY A 76 -36.88 -22.80 -14.39
CA GLY A 76 -37.84 -23.84 -14.63
C GLY A 76 -37.31 -25.25 -14.38
N LYS A 77 -35.99 -25.48 -14.55
CA LYS A 77 -35.42 -26.82 -14.50
C LYS A 77 -34.52 -27.09 -13.29
N TYR A 78 -33.77 -26.09 -12.80
CA TYR A 78 -32.67 -26.37 -11.88
C TYR A 78 -32.66 -25.52 -10.61
N HIS A 79 -33.10 -24.23 -10.67
CA HIS A 79 -32.87 -23.30 -9.56
C HIS A 79 -34.15 -22.50 -9.22
N PRO A 80 -35.02 -23.00 -8.31
CA PRO A 80 -36.33 -22.42 -8.00
C PRO A 80 -36.22 -21.20 -7.06
N HIS A 81 -35.51 -20.15 -7.51
CA HIS A 81 -35.31 -18.89 -6.80
C HIS A 81 -35.63 -17.69 -7.69
N GLY A 82 -35.52 -16.47 -7.21
CA GLY A 82 -35.81 -15.26 -7.99
C GLY A 82 -34.94 -15.11 -9.25
N ASP A 83 -35.56 -14.68 -10.35
CA ASP A 83 -34.93 -14.45 -11.67
C ASP A 83 -33.75 -13.47 -11.58
N SER A 84 -33.88 -12.43 -10.75
CA SER A 84 -32.83 -11.44 -10.51
C SER A 84 -31.55 -12.05 -9.94
N SER A 85 -31.65 -13.09 -9.10
CA SER A 85 -30.48 -13.75 -8.53
C SER A 85 -29.72 -14.60 -9.58
N VAL A 86 -30.44 -15.29 -10.43
CA VAL A 86 -29.87 -16.07 -11.55
C VAL A 86 -29.22 -15.14 -12.57
N TYR A 87 -29.92 -14.05 -12.93
CA TYR A 87 -29.38 -13.07 -13.85
C TYR A 87 -28.13 -12.38 -13.31
N ALA A 88 -28.13 -11.98 -12.03
CA ALA A 88 -26.95 -11.39 -11.39
C ALA A 88 -25.74 -12.34 -11.38
N ALA A 89 -25.96 -13.66 -11.19
CA ALA A 89 -24.89 -14.64 -11.27
C ALA A 89 -24.33 -14.76 -12.71
N GLN A 90 -25.22 -14.81 -13.71
CA GLN A 90 -24.82 -14.81 -15.12
C GLN A 90 -24.03 -13.54 -15.49
N VAL A 91 -24.53 -12.37 -15.10
CA VAL A 91 -23.89 -11.07 -15.34
C VAL A 91 -22.48 -11.06 -14.76
N ARG A 92 -22.29 -11.48 -13.51
CA ARG A 92 -20.99 -11.49 -12.88
C ARG A 92 -19.99 -12.40 -13.62
N MET A 93 -20.42 -13.54 -14.14
CA MET A 93 -19.57 -14.44 -14.93
C MET A 93 -19.18 -13.87 -16.30
N ALA A 94 -19.89 -12.83 -16.80
CA ALA A 94 -19.59 -12.14 -18.05
C ALA A 94 -18.76 -10.86 -17.86
N GLN A 95 -18.53 -10.39 -16.62
CA GLN A 95 -17.83 -9.13 -16.35
C GLN A 95 -16.30 -9.30 -16.31
N PRO A 96 -15.53 -8.67 -17.22
CA PRO A 96 -14.07 -8.81 -17.27
C PRO A 96 -13.34 -8.11 -16.09
N PHE A 97 -14.02 -7.23 -15.36
CA PHE A 97 -13.50 -6.60 -14.13
C PHE A 97 -13.86 -7.37 -12.85
N SER A 98 -14.72 -8.39 -12.95
CA SER A 98 -15.10 -9.27 -11.83
C SER A 98 -14.44 -10.64 -11.90
N MET A 99 -14.20 -11.17 -13.10
CA MET A 99 -13.61 -12.48 -13.36
C MET A 99 -12.25 -12.33 -14.03
N ARG A 100 -11.25 -13.10 -13.59
CA ARG A 100 -9.93 -13.11 -14.23
C ARG A 100 -10.00 -13.71 -15.63
N HIS A 101 -10.80 -14.78 -15.77
CA HIS A 101 -11.26 -15.32 -17.04
C HIS A 101 -12.77 -15.42 -17.02
N THR A 102 -13.43 -14.70 -17.91
CA THR A 102 -14.91 -14.71 -18.02
C THR A 102 -15.41 -16.09 -18.46
N LEU A 103 -16.45 -16.58 -17.80
CA LEU A 103 -17.05 -17.87 -18.11
C LEU A 103 -18.24 -17.75 -19.07
N VAL A 104 -18.80 -16.56 -19.18
CA VAL A 104 -19.89 -16.22 -20.11
C VAL A 104 -19.40 -15.14 -21.05
N ASP A 105 -19.61 -15.34 -22.34
CA ASP A 105 -19.44 -14.32 -23.37
C ASP A 105 -20.75 -13.57 -23.50
N GLY A 106 -20.73 -12.26 -23.18
CA GLY A 106 -21.91 -11.42 -23.09
C GLY A 106 -21.95 -10.34 -24.17
N GLN A 107 -23.09 -10.15 -24.83
CA GLN A 107 -23.33 -9.05 -25.77
C GLN A 107 -24.37 -8.09 -25.21
N GLY A 108 -24.02 -6.79 -25.12
CA GLY A 108 -24.87 -5.75 -24.56
C GLY A 108 -24.24 -5.10 -23.31
N ASN A 109 -25.05 -4.41 -22.51
CA ASN A 109 -24.57 -3.75 -21.29
C ASN A 109 -24.66 -4.71 -20.09
N TYR A 110 -23.51 -5.19 -19.62
CA TYR A 110 -23.35 -6.03 -18.45
C TYR A 110 -22.85 -5.27 -17.22
N GLY A 111 -23.00 -3.93 -17.21
CA GLY A 111 -22.48 -3.08 -16.15
C GLY A 111 -21.05 -2.61 -16.41
N SER A 112 -20.55 -1.75 -15.52
CA SER A 112 -19.21 -1.18 -15.62
C SER A 112 -18.50 -1.10 -14.26
N VAL A 113 -17.20 -0.75 -14.26
CA VAL A 113 -16.41 -0.48 -13.05
C VAL A 113 -16.95 0.75 -12.28
N ASP A 114 -17.76 1.59 -12.95
CA ASP A 114 -18.45 2.73 -12.31
C ASP A 114 -19.62 2.32 -11.43
N GLY A 115 -19.97 1.03 -11.44
CA GLY A 115 -21.09 0.50 -10.68
C GLY A 115 -22.43 0.66 -11.40
N ASP A 116 -22.41 0.91 -12.71
CA ASP A 116 -23.62 0.89 -13.51
C ASP A 116 -24.28 -0.47 -13.45
N THR A 117 -25.60 -0.47 -13.34
CA THR A 117 -26.39 -1.70 -13.36
C THR A 117 -26.43 -2.29 -14.77
N PRO A 118 -26.42 -3.61 -14.92
CA PRO A 118 -26.60 -4.23 -16.22
C PRO A 118 -27.99 -3.90 -16.79
N ALA A 119 -28.11 -3.91 -18.11
CA ALA A 119 -29.40 -3.78 -18.78
C ALA A 119 -30.29 -4.98 -18.41
N ALA A 120 -31.62 -4.81 -18.49
CA ALA A 120 -32.56 -5.89 -18.24
C ALA A 120 -32.30 -7.10 -19.18
N MET A 121 -32.50 -8.32 -18.67
CA MET A 121 -32.15 -9.60 -19.31
C MET A 121 -32.81 -9.79 -20.72
N ARG A 122 -33.85 -9.05 -21.02
CA ARG A 122 -34.48 -9.04 -22.34
C ARG A 122 -33.65 -8.34 -23.41
N TYR A 123 -32.69 -7.49 -23.02
CA TYR A 123 -31.80 -6.74 -23.93
C TYR A 123 -30.46 -7.42 -24.12
N THR A 124 -29.91 -8.04 -23.05
CA THR A 124 -28.61 -8.70 -23.09
C THR A 124 -28.69 -10.06 -23.76
N GLU A 125 -27.57 -10.47 -24.35
CA GLU A 125 -27.43 -11.78 -24.99
C GLU A 125 -26.17 -12.47 -24.46
N CYS A 126 -26.17 -13.80 -24.46
CA CYS A 126 -25.08 -14.59 -23.89
C CYS A 126 -24.83 -15.90 -24.65
N LYS A 127 -23.63 -16.41 -24.50
CA LYS A 127 -23.18 -17.77 -24.85
C LYS A 127 -22.01 -18.14 -23.95
N LEU A 128 -21.60 -19.43 -23.95
CA LEU A 128 -20.41 -19.87 -23.22
C LEU A 128 -19.16 -19.21 -23.80
N SER A 129 -18.21 -18.80 -22.94
CA SER A 129 -16.88 -18.40 -23.41
C SER A 129 -16.04 -19.64 -23.77
N PRO A 130 -15.02 -19.50 -24.66
CA PRO A 130 -14.22 -20.66 -25.10
C PRO A 130 -13.54 -21.41 -23.95
N ILE A 131 -13.10 -20.74 -22.91
CA ILE A 131 -12.45 -21.37 -21.76
C ILE A 131 -13.44 -22.22 -20.94
N THR A 132 -14.71 -21.87 -20.95
CA THR A 132 -15.74 -22.57 -20.18
C THR A 132 -16.02 -24.00 -20.69
N GLU A 133 -15.72 -24.28 -21.95
CA GLU A 133 -15.79 -25.66 -22.45
C GLU A 133 -14.86 -26.59 -21.64
N THR A 134 -13.74 -26.09 -21.14
CA THR A 134 -12.81 -26.87 -20.31
C THR A 134 -13.38 -27.24 -18.94
N LEU A 135 -14.45 -26.59 -18.48
CA LEU A 135 -15.19 -26.97 -17.27
C LEU A 135 -16.22 -28.08 -17.56
N LEU A 136 -16.67 -28.19 -18.80
CA LEU A 136 -17.82 -29.02 -19.20
C LEU A 136 -17.40 -30.23 -20.08
N ASN A 137 -16.13 -30.29 -20.49
CA ASN A 137 -15.64 -31.40 -21.31
C ASN A 137 -15.85 -32.73 -20.61
N ASP A 138 -16.24 -33.76 -21.37
CA ASP A 138 -16.44 -35.11 -20.91
C ASP A 138 -17.58 -35.30 -19.88
N ILE A 139 -18.47 -34.29 -19.69
CA ILE A 139 -19.61 -34.39 -18.76
C ILE A 139 -20.58 -35.53 -19.13
N GLU A 140 -20.62 -35.92 -20.42
CA GLU A 140 -21.46 -36.99 -20.94
C GLU A 140 -20.86 -38.39 -20.75
N LYS A 141 -19.62 -38.49 -20.21
CA LYS A 141 -18.88 -39.73 -20.03
C LYS A 141 -18.91 -40.26 -18.57
N GLU A 142 -19.96 -39.98 -17.84
CA GLU A 142 -20.16 -40.43 -16.45
C GLU A 142 -19.01 -39.99 -15.51
N THR A 143 -18.34 -38.88 -15.83
CA THR A 143 -17.15 -38.38 -15.11
C THR A 143 -17.45 -37.82 -13.74
N VAL A 144 -18.70 -37.42 -13.49
CA VAL A 144 -19.20 -36.82 -12.26
C VAL A 144 -20.52 -37.46 -11.83
N ASP A 145 -20.87 -37.29 -10.54
CA ASP A 145 -22.14 -37.76 -10.03
C ASP A 145 -23.28 -36.82 -10.40
N TRP A 146 -24.45 -37.38 -10.53
CA TRP A 146 -25.66 -36.64 -10.89
C TRP A 146 -26.68 -36.72 -9.76
N ASN A 147 -27.23 -35.56 -9.38
CA ASN A 147 -28.29 -35.44 -8.38
C ASN A 147 -29.63 -35.17 -9.09
N ASP A 148 -30.71 -35.52 -8.42
CA ASP A 148 -32.02 -35.07 -8.88
C ASP A 148 -32.16 -33.55 -8.68
N ASN A 149 -32.88 -32.91 -9.63
CA ASN A 149 -33.23 -31.50 -9.49
C ASN A 149 -34.28 -31.31 -8.37
N PHE A 150 -34.73 -30.04 -8.15
CA PHE A 150 -35.64 -29.72 -7.05
C PHE A 150 -36.99 -30.41 -7.09
N ASP A 151 -37.51 -30.84 -8.25
CA ASP A 151 -38.80 -31.51 -8.47
C ASP A 151 -38.63 -32.98 -8.86
N GLN A 152 -37.41 -33.51 -8.87
CA GLN A 152 -37.04 -34.88 -9.24
C GLN A 152 -37.41 -35.29 -10.68
N SER A 153 -37.70 -34.30 -11.56
CA SER A 153 -38.04 -34.54 -12.96
C SER A 153 -36.82 -34.73 -13.86
N LEU A 154 -35.71 -34.09 -13.49
CA LEU A 154 -34.46 -34.06 -14.25
C LEU A 154 -33.27 -34.29 -13.32
N LYS A 155 -32.09 -34.52 -13.92
CA LYS A 155 -30.85 -34.66 -13.21
C LYS A 155 -29.94 -33.46 -13.49
N GLU A 156 -29.21 -33.05 -12.48
CA GLU A 156 -28.18 -32.02 -12.57
C GLU A 156 -26.83 -32.54 -12.09
N PRO A 157 -25.68 -32.10 -12.66
CA PRO A 157 -24.38 -32.56 -12.20
C PRO A 157 -24.05 -31.98 -10.80
N SER A 158 -23.55 -32.83 -9.90
CA SER A 158 -23.14 -32.45 -8.56
C SER A 158 -21.98 -31.46 -8.60
N VAL A 159 -21.05 -31.66 -9.55
CA VAL A 159 -19.91 -30.78 -9.89
C VAL A 159 -19.64 -30.86 -11.39
N LEU A 160 -18.91 -29.92 -11.97
CA LEU A 160 -18.46 -30.03 -13.36
C LEU A 160 -17.09 -30.76 -13.44
N PRO A 161 -16.80 -31.52 -14.52
CA PRO A 161 -15.53 -32.24 -14.68
C PRO A 161 -14.32 -31.34 -15.01
N ALA A 162 -14.19 -30.24 -14.34
CA ALA A 162 -13.35 -29.10 -14.58
C ALA A 162 -11.87 -29.42 -14.86
N ILE A 163 -11.40 -29.14 -16.08
CA ILE A 163 -9.97 -29.07 -16.42
C ILE A 163 -9.40 -27.73 -15.96
N LEU A 164 -10.20 -26.63 -16.04
CA LEU A 164 -9.80 -25.33 -15.51
C LEU A 164 -9.80 -25.37 -13.97
N PRO A 165 -8.69 -25.03 -13.29
CA PRO A 165 -8.64 -24.89 -11.82
C PRO A 165 -9.33 -23.59 -11.37
N ASN A 166 -10.65 -23.52 -11.63
CA ASN A 166 -11.43 -22.29 -11.56
C ASN A 166 -11.46 -21.64 -10.18
N LEU A 167 -11.42 -22.45 -9.09
CA LEU A 167 -11.38 -21.92 -7.72
C LEU A 167 -10.22 -20.95 -7.50
N LEU A 168 -9.03 -21.30 -7.99
CA LEU A 168 -7.82 -20.48 -7.82
C LEU A 168 -7.72 -19.42 -8.92
N VAL A 169 -8.11 -19.72 -10.15
CA VAL A 169 -7.98 -18.79 -11.29
C VAL A 169 -8.94 -17.62 -11.15
N ASN A 170 -10.23 -17.87 -10.92
CA ASN A 170 -11.24 -16.82 -10.81
C ASN A 170 -11.52 -16.38 -9.37
N GLY A 171 -11.08 -17.19 -8.39
CA GLY A 171 -11.41 -16.94 -7.00
C GLY A 171 -12.91 -17.12 -6.71
N ALA A 172 -13.28 -16.81 -5.46
CA ALA A 172 -14.68 -16.81 -5.04
C ALA A 172 -14.88 -15.87 -3.86
N SER A 173 -16.02 -15.20 -3.80
CA SER A 173 -16.44 -14.43 -2.62
C SER A 173 -17.88 -14.78 -2.25
N GLY A 174 -18.15 -14.96 -0.97
CA GLY A 174 -19.49 -15.32 -0.48
C GLY A 174 -19.64 -15.11 1.01
N ILE A 175 -20.86 -14.76 1.44
CA ILE A 175 -21.22 -14.58 2.83
C ILE A 175 -22.25 -15.64 3.18
N ALA A 176 -21.89 -16.55 4.08
CA ALA A 176 -22.78 -17.57 4.63
C ALA A 176 -23.16 -17.23 6.08
N VAL A 177 -23.89 -18.10 6.73
CA VAL A 177 -24.22 -17.94 8.15
C VAL A 177 -23.00 -18.34 8.98
N GLY A 178 -22.50 -17.41 9.79
CA GLY A 178 -21.36 -17.65 10.69
C GLY A 178 -19.99 -17.72 10.01
N MET A 179 -19.90 -17.66 8.67
CA MET A 179 -18.62 -17.69 7.93
C MET A 179 -18.73 -16.96 6.59
N ALA A 180 -17.58 -16.55 6.07
CA ALA A 180 -17.48 -15.93 4.75
C ALA A 180 -16.26 -16.46 4.02
N THR A 181 -16.36 -16.62 2.70
CA THR A 181 -15.22 -16.93 1.84
C THR A 181 -14.81 -15.72 1.02
N ASN A 182 -13.52 -15.53 0.84
CA ASN A 182 -12.95 -14.50 -0.01
C ASN A 182 -11.61 -14.98 -0.59
N ILE A 183 -11.70 -15.76 -1.66
CA ILE A 183 -10.57 -16.38 -2.36
C ILE A 183 -10.17 -15.44 -3.50
N PRO A 184 -8.92 -14.95 -3.54
CA PRO A 184 -8.47 -14.06 -4.60
C PRO A 184 -8.29 -14.81 -5.92
N PRO A 185 -8.46 -14.14 -7.07
CA PRO A 185 -8.09 -14.68 -8.37
C PRO A 185 -6.58 -14.73 -8.54
N HIS A 186 -6.09 -15.68 -9.36
CA HIS A 186 -4.67 -15.87 -9.65
C HIS A 186 -4.43 -15.99 -11.16
N ASN A 187 -3.18 -15.83 -11.56
CA ASN A 187 -2.77 -16.03 -12.93
C ASN A 187 -2.86 -17.50 -13.33
N LEU A 188 -3.51 -17.79 -14.47
CA LEU A 188 -3.70 -19.15 -14.96
C LEU A 188 -2.37 -19.87 -15.20
N SER A 189 -1.39 -19.20 -15.82
CA SER A 189 -0.09 -19.78 -16.10
C SER A 189 0.65 -20.19 -14.84
N GLU A 190 0.63 -19.32 -13.81
CA GLU A 190 1.25 -19.59 -12.50
C GLU A 190 0.58 -20.77 -11.77
N ILE A 191 -0.75 -20.86 -11.80
CA ILE A 191 -1.48 -21.97 -11.20
C ILE A 191 -1.19 -23.29 -11.92
N CYS A 192 -1.11 -23.28 -13.26
CA CYS A 192 -0.72 -24.47 -14.02
C CYS A 192 0.70 -24.95 -13.69
N ASP A 193 1.64 -24.01 -13.52
CA ASP A 193 3.00 -24.33 -13.08
C ASP A 193 3.02 -24.85 -11.64
N GLY A 194 2.20 -24.28 -10.75
CA GLY A 194 2.03 -24.76 -9.38
C GLY A 194 1.45 -26.18 -9.31
N ILE A 195 0.48 -26.52 -10.16
CA ILE A 195 -0.07 -27.87 -10.29
C ILE A 195 1.03 -28.83 -10.76
N SER A 196 1.79 -28.44 -11.79
CA SER A 196 2.90 -29.25 -12.32
C SER A 196 3.96 -29.51 -11.25
N LEU A 197 4.31 -28.48 -10.46
CA LEU A 197 5.27 -28.59 -9.37
C LEU A 197 4.80 -29.59 -8.28
N VAL A 198 3.52 -29.54 -7.90
CA VAL A 198 2.97 -30.45 -6.87
C VAL A 198 2.89 -31.89 -7.40
N ILE A 199 2.63 -32.10 -8.69
CA ILE A 199 2.67 -33.44 -9.31
C ILE A 199 4.09 -34.00 -9.28
N ASP A 200 5.09 -33.19 -9.65
CA ASP A 200 6.50 -33.60 -9.67
C ASP A 200 7.08 -33.77 -8.26
N ASN A 201 6.68 -32.92 -7.32
CA ASN A 201 7.12 -32.97 -5.93
C ASN A 201 5.92 -32.83 -4.95
N PRO A 202 5.28 -33.94 -4.57
CA PRO A 202 4.16 -33.91 -3.61
C PRO A 202 4.53 -33.34 -2.23
N GLN A 203 5.82 -33.29 -1.87
CA GLN A 203 6.31 -32.74 -0.61
C GLN A 203 6.64 -31.24 -0.69
N ALA A 204 6.46 -30.60 -1.85
CA ALA A 204 6.70 -29.17 -2.02
C ALA A 204 6.04 -28.36 -0.89
N ASN A 205 6.77 -27.41 -0.32
CA ASN A 205 6.27 -26.52 0.71
C ASN A 205 5.70 -25.21 0.10
N VAL A 206 5.23 -24.29 0.95
CA VAL A 206 4.66 -23.02 0.50
C VAL A 206 5.72 -22.12 -0.15
N ASP A 207 6.96 -22.18 0.29
CA ASP A 207 8.05 -21.39 -0.26
C ASP A 207 8.42 -21.88 -1.66
N ASP A 208 8.38 -23.19 -1.91
CA ASP A 208 8.56 -23.77 -3.24
C ASP A 208 7.44 -23.31 -4.18
N LEU A 209 6.18 -23.29 -3.70
CA LEU A 209 5.04 -22.81 -4.48
C LEU A 209 5.15 -21.30 -4.80
N LEU A 210 5.66 -20.49 -3.88
CA LEU A 210 5.87 -19.04 -4.10
C LEU A 210 6.90 -18.74 -5.20
N THR A 211 7.76 -19.72 -5.55
CA THR A 211 8.71 -19.54 -6.69
C THR A 211 7.96 -19.45 -8.01
N VAL A 212 6.84 -20.15 -8.17
CA VAL A 212 6.03 -20.23 -9.40
C VAL A 212 4.72 -19.46 -9.30
N VAL A 213 3.99 -19.55 -8.18
CA VAL A 213 2.76 -18.79 -7.91
C VAL A 213 3.10 -17.56 -7.08
N LYS A 214 3.30 -16.44 -7.74
CA LYS A 214 3.78 -15.20 -7.10
C LYS A 214 2.78 -14.57 -6.13
N GLY A 215 1.49 -14.75 -6.37
CA GLY A 215 0.42 -14.16 -5.56
C GLY A 215 -0.87 -13.93 -6.35
N PRO A 216 -1.86 -13.28 -5.74
CA PRO A 216 -3.09 -12.90 -6.43
C PRO A 216 -2.85 -12.11 -7.71
N ASP A 217 -3.70 -12.28 -8.71
CA ASP A 217 -3.67 -11.58 -9.99
C ASP A 217 -5.07 -11.04 -10.31
N PHE A 218 -5.32 -9.80 -9.92
CA PHE A 218 -6.65 -9.19 -10.00
C PHE A 218 -7.04 -8.80 -11.42
N PRO A 219 -8.29 -8.97 -11.84
CA PRO A 219 -8.76 -8.62 -13.19
C PRO A 219 -8.62 -7.12 -13.50
N THR A 220 -8.67 -6.26 -12.47
CA THR A 220 -8.51 -4.80 -12.57
C THR A 220 -7.06 -4.34 -12.54
N GLY A 221 -6.08 -5.25 -12.48
CA GLY A 221 -4.66 -4.93 -12.36
C GLY A 221 -4.30 -4.44 -10.96
N ALA A 222 -3.76 -3.23 -10.86
CA ALA A 222 -3.27 -2.58 -9.66
C ALA A 222 -1.97 -3.20 -9.10
N GLU A 223 -1.41 -2.57 -8.08
CA GLU A 223 -0.14 -2.95 -7.46
C GLU A 223 -0.37 -3.62 -6.11
N ILE A 224 0.29 -4.74 -5.90
CA ILE A 224 0.29 -5.46 -4.61
C ILE A 224 1.59 -5.12 -3.88
N TRP A 225 1.49 -4.70 -2.64
CA TRP A 225 2.62 -4.32 -1.82
C TRP A 225 2.79 -5.25 -0.62
N GLY A 226 4.00 -5.84 -0.53
CA GLY A 226 4.39 -6.77 0.54
C GLY A 226 4.07 -8.23 0.22
N ILE A 227 5.00 -9.12 0.54
CA ILE A 227 4.89 -10.58 0.35
C ILE A 227 4.34 -11.24 1.62
N SER A 228 4.50 -10.63 2.78
CA SER A 228 4.12 -11.23 4.08
C SER A 228 2.66 -11.69 4.09
N GLY A 229 1.73 -10.82 3.66
CA GLY A 229 0.30 -11.17 3.62
C GLY A 229 -0.06 -12.23 2.58
N ILE A 230 0.70 -12.35 1.49
CA ILE A 230 0.56 -13.42 0.49
C ILE A 230 1.02 -14.74 1.08
N ARG A 231 2.20 -14.76 1.74
CA ARG A 231 2.76 -15.93 2.41
C ARG A 231 1.82 -16.47 3.49
N ASP A 232 1.25 -15.58 4.31
CA ASP A 232 0.26 -15.94 5.33
C ASP A 232 -0.97 -16.60 4.69
N ALA A 233 -1.52 -16.00 3.61
CA ALA A 233 -2.66 -16.52 2.88
C ALA A 233 -2.38 -17.90 2.29
N PHE A 234 -1.22 -18.11 1.69
CA PHE A 234 -0.84 -19.39 1.07
C PHE A 234 -0.49 -20.47 2.08
N SER A 235 -0.03 -20.09 3.28
CA SER A 235 0.31 -21.03 4.35
C SER A 235 -0.90 -21.46 5.16
N THR A 236 -1.79 -20.52 5.51
CA THR A 236 -2.86 -20.72 6.49
C THR A 236 -4.26 -20.65 5.88
N GLY A 237 -4.40 -20.25 4.63
CA GLY A 237 -5.68 -19.92 4.00
C GLY A 237 -6.25 -18.56 4.44
N ARG A 238 -5.53 -17.80 5.28
CA ARG A 238 -5.93 -16.47 5.75
C ARG A 238 -4.77 -15.50 5.65
N GLY A 239 -5.04 -14.30 5.13
CA GLY A 239 -4.01 -13.27 5.01
C GLY A 239 -4.60 -11.93 4.63
N LYS A 240 -3.77 -10.89 4.67
CA LYS A 240 -4.16 -9.53 4.30
C LYS A 240 -3.21 -9.00 3.24
N VAL A 241 -3.69 -8.89 2.02
CA VAL A 241 -2.93 -8.42 0.86
C VAL A 241 -3.22 -6.94 0.64
N MET A 242 -2.19 -6.09 0.62
CA MET A 242 -2.33 -4.67 0.37
C MET A 242 -2.33 -4.40 -1.13
N VAL A 243 -3.41 -3.78 -1.63
CA VAL A 243 -3.59 -3.44 -3.04
C VAL A 243 -3.67 -1.92 -3.19
N GLN A 244 -2.89 -1.39 -4.11
CA GLN A 244 -2.77 0.05 -4.38
C GLN A 244 -3.05 0.31 -5.86
N SER A 245 -3.71 1.44 -6.14
CA SER A 245 -3.93 1.91 -7.50
C SER A 245 -2.61 2.20 -8.22
N LYS A 246 -2.57 1.90 -9.51
CA LYS A 246 -1.47 2.32 -10.38
C LYS A 246 -1.68 3.74 -10.86
N HIS A 247 -0.63 4.53 -10.85
CA HIS A 247 -0.69 5.94 -11.24
C HIS A 247 0.52 6.34 -12.08
N VAL A 248 0.34 7.42 -12.83
CA VAL A 248 1.39 8.09 -13.60
C VAL A 248 1.34 9.58 -13.28
N ILE A 249 2.50 10.20 -13.11
CA ILE A 249 2.62 11.65 -12.93
C ILE A 249 3.02 12.25 -14.27
N GLU A 250 2.23 13.20 -14.77
CA GLU A 250 2.50 13.91 -16.01
C GLU A 250 2.74 15.41 -15.76
N GLU A 251 3.77 15.97 -16.36
CA GLU A 251 4.04 17.41 -16.36
C GLU A 251 3.27 18.13 -17.46
N VAL A 252 2.53 19.16 -17.09
CA VAL A 252 1.83 20.03 -18.05
C VAL A 252 2.75 21.19 -18.44
N LYS A 253 3.63 20.98 -19.43
CA LYS A 253 4.71 21.91 -19.87
C LYS A 253 4.29 23.36 -20.08
N LYS A 254 3.04 23.65 -20.45
CA LYS A 254 2.55 25.02 -20.70
C LYS A 254 2.16 25.80 -19.43
N GLN A 255 1.92 25.11 -18.29
CA GLN A 255 1.35 25.72 -17.09
C GLN A 255 2.23 25.57 -15.84
N ASP A 256 3.39 24.92 -15.96
CA ASP A 256 4.30 24.62 -14.82
C ASP A 256 3.50 23.96 -13.66
N ARG A 257 2.70 22.95 -14.00
CA ARG A 257 1.84 22.17 -13.11
C ARG A 257 2.03 20.68 -13.41
N GLU A 258 1.78 19.87 -12.41
CA GLU A 258 1.75 18.41 -12.53
C GLU A 258 0.32 17.92 -12.39
N ARG A 259 0.05 16.75 -12.98
CA ARG A 259 -1.19 16.03 -12.81
C ARG A 259 -0.93 14.56 -12.49
N ILE A 260 -1.75 14.00 -11.63
CA ILE A 260 -1.73 12.58 -11.29
C ILE A 260 -2.81 11.90 -12.12
N ILE A 261 -2.44 10.85 -12.82
CA ILE A 261 -3.35 10.03 -13.62
C ILE A 261 -3.41 8.65 -13.01
N ILE A 262 -4.59 8.22 -12.58
CA ILE A 262 -4.83 6.88 -12.04
C ILE A 262 -5.33 6.03 -13.20
N THR A 263 -4.59 4.97 -13.52
CA THR A 263 -4.86 4.06 -14.64
C THR A 263 -5.50 2.74 -14.21
N GLU A 264 -5.29 2.33 -12.96
CA GLU A 264 -5.85 1.09 -12.40
C GLU A 264 -6.25 1.33 -10.95
N ILE A 265 -7.35 0.70 -10.51
CA ILE A 265 -7.86 0.79 -9.14
C ILE A 265 -7.89 -0.60 -8.48
N PRO A 266 -7.86 -0.69 -7.15
CA PRO A 266 -7.94 -1.95 -6.44
C PRO A 266 -9.21 -2.73 -6.79
N PHE A 267 -9.09 -4.06 -6.77
CA PHE A 267 -10.17 -4.98 -7.07
C PHE A 267 -11.40 -4.75 -6.17
N GLN A 268 -12.60 -4.82 -6.74
CA GLN A 268 -13.90 -4.58 -6.09
C GLN A 268 -14.14 -3.12 -5.62
N VAL A 269 -13.31 -2.18 -6.01
CA VAL A 269 -13.56 -0.75 -5.76
C VAL A 269 -14.44 -0.16 -6.87
N ASN A 270 -15.46 0.58 -6.48
CA ASN A 270 -16.33 1.32 -7.39
C ASN A 270 -15.67 2.66 -7.77
N LYS A 271 -15.42 2.87 -9.08
CA LYS A 271 -14.72 4.05 -9.60
C LYS A 271 -15.48 5.35 -9.33
N SER A 272 -16.77 5.40 -9.58
CA SER A 272 -17.59 6.60 -9.35
C SER A 272 -17.63 7.01 -7.90
N THR A 273 -17.80 6.05 -6.98
CA THR A 273 -17.76 6.30 -5.53
C THR A 273 -16.39 6.81 -5.09
N LEU A 274 -15.31 6.28 -5.65
CA LEU A 274 -13.95 6.74 -5.40
C LEU A 274 -13.74 8.18 -5.84
N VAL A 275 -14.16 8.53 -7.08
CA VAL A 275 -14.06 9.89 -7.62
C VAL A 275 -14.87 10.89 -6.77
N MET A 276 -16.11 10.52 -6.42
CA MET A 276 -16.94 11.34 -5.51
C MET A 276 -16.27 11.55 -4.15
N LYS A 277 -15.62 10.52 -3.59
CA LYS A 277 -14.90 10.65 -2.31
C LYS A 277 -13.71 11.59 -2.39
N ILE A 278 -12.94 11.53 -3.47
CA ILE A 278 -11.84 12.47 -3.74
C ILE A 278 -12.37 13.91 -3.82
N ALA A 279 -13.44 14.13 -4.58
CA ALA A 279 -14.08 15.45 -4.70
C ALA A 279 -14.62 15.97 -3.36
N GLU A 280 -15.19 15.11 -2.51
CA GLU A 280 -15.61 15.45 -1.14
C GLU A 280 -14.42 15.92 -0.28
N LEU A 281 -13.30 15.20 -0.31
CA LEU A 281 -12.09 15.54 0.44
C LEU A 281 -11.49 16.89 0.00
N MET A 282 -11.56 17.20 -1.29
CA MET A 282 -11.20 18.53 -1.83
C MET A 282 -12.15 19.62 -1.33
N LYS A 283 -13.48 19.42 -1.44
CA LYS A 283 -14.49 20.38 -1.02
C LYS A 283 -14.42 20.67 0.48
N THR A 284 -14.18 19.66 1.29
CA THR A 284 -14.04 19.79 2.75
C THR A 284 -12.66 20.27 3.19
N LYS A 285 -11.74 20.54 2.24
CA LYS A 285 -10.35 20.98 2.50
C LYS A 285 -9.55 20.01 3.39
N LYS A 286 -9.92 18.74 3.40
CA LYS A 286 -9.13 17.69 4.06
C LYS A 286 -7.88 17.34 3.24
N ILE A 287 -7.95 17.48 1.92
CA ILE A 287 -6.82 17.41 1.02
C ILE A 287 -6.76 18.72 0.26
N GLU A 288 -5.70 19.49 0.48
CA GLU A 288 -5.40 20.71 -0.25
C GLU A 288 -4.37 20.43 -1.34
N GLY A 289 -4.40 21.19 -2.42
CA GLY A 289 -3.40 21.06 -3.51
C GLY A 289 -3.96 20.46 -4.80
N ILE A 290 -5.11 19.82 -4.79
CA ILE A 290 -5.81 19.41 -6.01
C ILE A 290 -6.69 20.60 -6.48
N SER A 291 -6.68 20.92 -7.77
CA SER A 291 -7.52 21.95 -8.35
C SER A 291 -8.78 21.39 -8.97
N GLU A 292 -8.71 20.23 -9.60
CA GLU A 292 -9.82 19.59 -10.30
C GLU A 292 -9.63 18.07 -10.34
N VAL A 293 -10.75 17.35 -10.36
CA VAL A 293 -10.82 15.89 -10.58
C VAL A 293 -11.72 15.63 -11.76
N ARG A 294 -11.23 14.87 -12.74
CA ARG A 294 -11.99 14.47 -13.94
C ARG A 294 -11.86 12.97 -14.17
N ASP A 295 -12.92 12.36 -14.64
CA ASP A 295 -12.91 11.02 -15.21
C ASP A 295 -12.85 11.11 -16.73
N GLU A 296 -11.73 10.70 -17.29
CA GLU A 296 -11.46 10.69 -18.73
C GLU A 296 -11.38 9.25 -19.27
N SER A 297 -11.95 8.28 -18.53
CA SER A 297 -11.93 6.87 -18.94
C SER A 297 -12.68 6.67 -20.25
N ASP A 298 -12.10 5.90 -21.17
CA ASP A 298 -12.64 5.58 -22.47
C ASP A 298 -12.47 4.09 -22.80
N ARG A 299 -12.73 3.70 -24.05
CA ARG A 299 -12.54 2.32 -24.52
C ARG A 299 -11.09 1.83 -24.50
N LYS A 300 -10.11 2.75 -24.38
CA LYS A 300 -8.67 2.42 -24.30
C LYS A 300 -8.22 2.09 -22.88
N GLY A 301 -8.99 2.51 -21.89
CA GLY A 301 -8.69 2.19 -20.50
C GLY A 301 -9.23 3.22 -19.50
N MET A 302 -8.96 2.92 -18.23
CA MET A 302 -9.30 3.80 -17.12
C MET A 302 -8.34 4.98 -17.06
N ARG A 303 -8.88 6.19 -16.84
CA ARG A 303 -8.09 7.41 -16.71
C ARG A 303 -8.80 8.42 -15.78
N ILE A 304 -8.46 8.40 -14.50
CA ILE A 304 -8.90 9.41 -13.54
C ILE A 304 -7.78 10.45 -13.41
N VAL A 305 -8.07 11.71 -13.76
CA VAL A 305 -7.11 12.81 -13.78
C VAL A 305 -7.31 13.72 -12.59
N LEU A 306 -6.25 13.94 -11.82
CA LEU A 306 -6.19 14.86 -10.70
C LEU A 306 -5.25 16.02 -11.09
N GLU A 307 -5.80 17.19 -11.38
CA GLU A 307 -5.01 18.38 -11.68
C GLU A 307 -4.48 19.00 -10.39
N LEU A 308 -3.17 19.19 -10.28
CA LEU A 308 -2.55 19.77 -9.11
C LEU A 308 -2.40 21.30 -9.22
N ARG A 309 -2.37 21.98 -8.09
CA ARG A 309 -2.01 23.39 -8.03
C ARG A 309 -0.50 23.55 -8.17
N LYS A 310 -0.06 24.69 -8.72
CA LYS A 310 1.37 25.00 -8.90
C LYS A 310 2.15 24.87 -7.59
N GLY A 311 3.28 24.14 -7.64
CA GLY A 311 4.20 23.98 -6.50
C GLY A 311 3.76 22.98 -5.43
N VAL A 312 2.78 22.14 -5.71
CA VAL A 312 2.35 21.07 -4.81
C VAL A 312 3.02 19.77 -5.22
N SER A 313 3.62 19.05 -4.26
CA SER A 313 4.23 17.75 -4.50
C SER A 313 3.17 16.67 -4.76
N PRO A 314 3.23 15.95 -5.91
CA PRO A 314 2.34 14.85 -6.21
C PRO A 314 2.40 13.73 -5.18
N SER A 315 3.59 13.41 -4.67
CA SER A 315 3.79 12.36 -3.66
C SER A 315 3.04 12.63 -2.37
N LEU A 316 3.01 13.90 -1.93
CA LEU A 316 2.25 14.30 -0.73
C LEU A 316 0.74 14.07 -0.93
N ILE A 317 0.23 14.45 -2.11
CA ILE A 317 -1.20 14.28 -2.44
C ILE A 317 -1.55 12.80 -2.50
N LEU A 318 -0.74 11.99 -3.19
CA LEU A 318 -0.92 10.54 -3.29
C LEU A 318 -0.97 9.88 -1.90
N ASN A 319 -0.04 10.24 -1.02
CA ASN A 319 0.01 9.70 0.34
C ASN A 319 -1.26 10.00 1.14
N ASN A 320 -1.78 11.24 1.03
CA ASN A 320 -3.03 11.63 1.66
C ASN A 320 -4.24 10.89 1.06
N LEU A 321 -4.26 10.72 -0.27
CA LEU A 321 -5.29 9.96 -0.97
C LEU A 321 -5.29 8.49 -0.57
N TYR A 322 -4.12 7.83 -0.51
CA TYR A 322 -4.00 6.44 -0.06
C TYR A 322 -4.47 6.21 1.38
N LYS A 323 -4.33 7.21 2.24
CA LYS A 323 -4.80 7.12 3.63
C LYS A 323 -6.30 7.35 3.78
N GLN A 324 -6.90 8.20 2.94
CA GLN A 324 -8.27 8.68 3.13
C GLN A 324 -9.26 8.12 2.11
N THR A 325 -8.81 7.35 1.13
CA THR A 325 -9.64 6.80 0.05
C THR A 325 -9.31 5.33 -0.22
N GLN A 326 -10.12 4.68 -1.05
CA GLN A 326 -9.91 3.31 -1.52
C GLN A 326 -8.89 3.18 -2.67
N LEU A 327 -8.11 4.23 -2.97
CA LEU A 327 -6.93 4.11 -3.86
C LEU A 327 -5.89 3.14 -3.32
N ARG A 328 -5.89 2.90 -2.01
CA ARG A 328 -5.20 1.81 -1.34
C ARG A 328 -6.21 1.10 -0.46
N SER A 329 -6.35 -0.20 -0.65
CA SER A 329 -7.24 -1.04 0.14
C SER A 329 -6.55 -2.35 0.51
N SER A 330 -7.05 -3.03 1.54
CA SER A 330 -6.58 -4.36 1.87
C SER A 330 -7.60 -5.40 1.42
N PHE A 331 -7.14 -6.40 0.66
CA PHE A 331 -7.91 -7.59 0.34
C PHE A 331 -7.69 -8.62 1.46
N SER A 332 -8.75 -8.90 2.22
CA SER A 332 -8.69 -9.90 3.30
C SER A 332 -8.95 -11.28 2.70
N VAL A 333 -7.90 -12.07 2.58
CA VAL A 333 -7.98 -13.44 2.08
C VAL A 333 -8.58 -14.33 3.17
N ASN A 334 -9.58 -15.14 2.80
CA ASN A 334 -10.16 -16.19 3.63
C ASN A 334 -10.60 -17.33 2.71
N MET A 335 -9.76 -18.33 2.56
CA MET A 335 -9.95 -19.42 1.61
C MET A 335 -10.82 -20.53 2.23
N ILE A 336 -12.14 -20.31 2.26
CA ILE A 336 -13.11 -21.32 2.69
C ILE A 336 -13.81 -21.90 1.46
N ALA A 337 -13.79 -23.24 1.33
CA ALA A 337 -14.49 -23.97 0.28
C ALA A 337 -15.13 -25.23 0.86
N LEU A 338 -16.05 -25.81 0.10
CA LEU A 338 -16.65 -27.10 0.43
C LEU A 338 -15.71 -28.22 0.00
N VAL A 339 -15.28 -29.04 0.95
CA VAL A 339 -14.53 -30.26 0.74
C VAL A 339 -15.43 -31.42 1.19
N ASP A 340 -15.83 -32.27 0.28
CA ASP A 340 -16.75 -33.38 0.54
C ASP A 340 -18.03 -32.91 1.29
N GLY A 341 -18.60 -31.78 0.83
CA GLY A 341 -19.81 -31.18 1.42
C GLY A 341 -19.61 -30.45 2.74
N THR A 342 -18.40 -30.40 3.30
CA THR A 342 -18.09 -29.70 4.56
C THR A 342 -17.27 -28.43 4.33
N PRO A 343 -17.61 -27.30 4.99
CA PRO A 343 -16.84 -26.08 4.86
C PRO A 343 -15.50 -26.19 5.59
N GLN A 344 -14.40 -25.99 4.87
CA GLN A 344 -13.03 -26.04 5.42
C GLN A 344 -12.23 -24.83 5.00
N VAL A 345 -11.34 -24.36 5.89
CA VAL A 345 -10.29 -23.41 5.53
C VAL A 345 -9.16 -24.17 4.87
N ILE A 346 -8.85 -23.85 3.63
CA ILE A 346 -7.84 -24.54 2.83
C ILE A 346 -6.70 -23.58 2.48
N ASN A 347 -5.49 -24.06 2.44
CA ASN A 347 -4.33 -23.32 1.96
C ASN A 347 -4.09 -23.56 0.45
N LEU A 348 -3.10 -22.88 -0.13
CA LEU A 348 -2.81 -23.01 -1.57
C LEU A 348 -2.44 -24.46 -1.95
N LYS A 349 -1.54 -25.11 -1.20
CA LYS A 349 -1.13 -26.49 -1.47
C LYS A 349 -2.31 -27.45 -1.39
N GLN A 350 -3.15 -27.31 -0.36
CA GLN A 350 -4.34 -28.13 -0.21
C GLN A 350 -5.32 -27.96 -1.37
N SER A 351 -5.55 -26.69 -1.80
CA SER A 351 -6.41 -26.39 -2.95
C SER A 351 -5.94 -27.07 -4.23
N ILE A 352 -4.62 -27.00 -4.50
CA ILE A 352 -4.01 -27.70 -5.64
C ILE A 352 -4.10 -29.23 -5.49
N SER A 353 -3.88 -29.76 -4.29
CA SER A 353 -3.94 -31.20 -4.05
C SER A 353 -5.36 -31.76 -4.22
N TYR A 354 -6.39 -31.03 -3.75
CA TYR A 354 -7.79 -31.42 -3.97
C TYR A 354 -8.16 -31.36 -5.46
N TYR A 355 -7.68 -30.34 -6.18
CA TYR A 355 -7.87 -30.28 -7.63
C TYR A 355 -7.22 -31.46 -8.34
N ILE A 356 -5.97 -31.81 -8.04
CA ILE A 356 -5.27 -32.97 -8.64
C ILE A 356 -6.03 -34.29 -8.36
N LYS A 357 -6.44 -34.50 -7.11
CA LYS A 357 -7.23 -35.65 -6.72
C LYS A 357 -8.54 -35.76 -7.50
N PHE A 358 -9.24 -34.66 -7.65
CA PHE A 358 -10.46 -34.60 -8.44
C PHE A 358 -10.22 -34.90 -9.92
N ARG A 359 -9.16 -34.33 -10.50
CA ARG A 359 -8.78 -34.62 -11.90
C ARG A 359 -8.41 -36.07 -12.11
N GLU A 360 -7.71 -36.71 -11.15
CA GLU A 360 -7.44 -38.14 -11.18
C GLU A 360 -8.76 -38.95 -11.29
N GLU A 361 -9.74 -38.61 -10.46
CA GLU A 361 -11.06 -39.28 -10.47
C GLU A 361 -11.78 -39.08 -11.82
N VAL A 362 -11.81 -37.86 -12.33
CA VAL A 362 -12.45 -37.55 -13.63
C VAL A 362 -11.79 -38.31 -14.77
N ILE A 363 -10.44 -38.36 -14.82
CA ILE A 363 -9.71 -39.10 -15.86
C ILE A 363 -9.96 -40.58 -15.74
N ARG A 364 -9.97 -41.15 -14.53
CA ARG A 364 -10.26 -42.58 -14.30
C ARG A 364 -11.67 -42.92 -14.81
N ARG A 365 -12.69 -42.20 -14.37
CA ARG A 365 -14.08 -42.43 -14.82
C ARG A 365 -14.25 -42.25 -16.33
N ARG A 366 -13.63 -41.23 -16.94
CA ARG A 366 -13.63 -41.03 -18.39
C ARG A 366 -13.01 -42.22 -19.10
N SER A 367 -11.85 -42.68 -18.66
CA SER A 367 -11.16 -43.81 -19.28
C SER A 367 -11.90 -45.12 -19.11
N GLU A 368 -12.53 -45.37 -17.97
CA GLU A 368 -13.41 -46.53 -17.74
C GLU A 368 -14.63 -46.49 -18.67
N TYR A 369 -15.26 -45.34 -18.87
CA TYR A 369 -16.37 -45.17 -19.81
C TYR A 369 -15.94 -45.42 -21.26
N ASP A 370 -14.82 -44.82 -21.67
CA ASP A 370 -14.28 -44.99 -23.03
C ASP A 370 -13.84 -46.43 -23.26
N LEU A 371 -13.20 -47.09 -22.27
CA LEU A 371 -12.84 -48.50 -22.33
C LEU A 371 -14.06 -49.41 -22.49
N LYS A 372 -15.08 -49.24 -21.66
CA LYS A 372 -16.33 -49.99 -21.74
C LYS A 372 -17.00 -49.85 -23.10
N ARG A 373 -17.00 -48.64 -23.66
CA ARG A 373 -17.56 -48.35 -24.97
C ARG A 373 -16.72 -48.98 -26.09
N ALA A 374 -15.42 -48.89 -26.01
CA ALA A 374 -14.48 -49.49 -26.96
C ALA A 374 -14.58 -51.00 -26.98
N GLN A 375 -14.60 -51.63 -25.78
CA GLN A 375 -14.78 -53.09 -25.64
C GLN A 375 -16.13 -53.56 -26.20
N ALA A 376 -17.22 -52.87 -25.93
CA ALA A 376 -18.54 -53.19 -26.49
C ALA A 376 -18.54 -53.05 -28.03
N ARG A 377 -17.84 -52.09 -28.60
CA ARG A 377 -17.73 -51.95 -30.06
C ARG A 377 -16.82 -52.99 -30.69
N LEU A 378 -15.67 -53.28 -30.06
CA LEU A 378 -14.73 -54.33 -30.48
C LEU A 378 -15.42 -55.68 -30.52
N HIS A 379 -16.20 -56.03 -29.48
CA HIS A 379 -16.98 -57.27 -29.40
C HIS A 379 -17.92 -57.41 -30.60
N VAL A 380 -18.60 -56.35 -31.05
CA VAL A 380 -19.44 -56.39 -32.27
C VAL A 380 -18.57 -56.62 -33.53
N LEU A 381 -17.42 -55.95 -33.62
CA LEU A 381 -16.53 -56.10 -34.80
C LEU A 381 -15.93 -57.51 -34.90
N GLU A 382 -15.60 -58.15 -33.78
CA GLU A 382 -15.16 -59.56 -33.71
C GLU A 382 -16.21 -60.48 -34.36
N GLY A 383 -17.48 -60.32 -33.98
CA GLY A 383 -18.57 -61.07 -34.62
C GLY A 383 -18.71 -60.82 -36.11
N LEU A 384 -18.60 -59.53 -36.53
CA LEU A 384 -18.63 -59.18 -37.96
C LEU A 384 -17.44 -59.76 -38.75
N ARG A 385 -16.25 -59.84 -38.12
CA ARG A 385 -15.07 -60.43 -38.73
C ARG A 385 -15.23 -61.92 -38.95
N ILE A 386 -15.71 -62.66 -37.93
CA ILE A 386 -16.06 -64.09 -38.06
C ILE A 386 -17.04 -64.34 -39.18
N ALA A 387 -18.08 -63.43 -39.31
CA ALA A 387 -19.04 -63.54 -40.35
C ALA A 387 -18.49 -63.26 -41.77
N ILE A 388 -17.53 -62.35 -41.91
CA ILE A 388 -16.87 -62.02 -43.17
C ILE A 388 -15.92 -63.17 -43.61
N GLU A 389 -15.18 -63.73 -42.67
CA GLU A 389 -14.29 -64.88 -42.91
C GLU A 389 -15.08 -66.12 -43.37
N ASN A 390 -16.36 -66.28 -42.96
CA ASN A 390 -17.23 -67.41 -43.26
C ASN A 390 -18.47 -66.98 -44.10
N LEU A 391 -18.37 -66.01 -44.98
CA LEU A 391 -19.48 -65.31 -45.60
C LEU A 391 -20.45 -66.19 -46.27
N ASP A 392 -19.97 -67.19 -47.09
CA ASP A 392 -20.88 -68.11 -47.82
C ASP A 392 -21.74 -68.98 -46.91
N LYS A 393 -21.14 -69.47 -45.79
CA LYS A 393 -21.85 -70.25 -44.79
C LYS A 393 -22.86 -69.39 -44.02
N VAL A 394 -22.54 -68.19 -43.63
CA VAL A 394 -23.44 -67.25 -42.95
C VAL A 394 -24.64 -66.88 -43.85
N ILE A 395 -24.42 -66.62 -45.14
CA ILE A 395 -25.49 -66.33 -46.07
C ILE A 395 -26.38 -67.53 -46.29
N ALA A 396 -25.82 -68.77 -46.46
CA ALA A 396 -26.58 -70.02 -46.62
C ALA A 396 -27.45 -70.25 -45.38
N LEU A 397 -26.91 -70.06 -44.17
CA LEU A 397 -27.58 -70.29 -42.89
C LEU A 397 -28.73 -69.33 -42.69
N ILE A 398 -28.52 -67.98 -42.96
CA ILE A 398 -29.58 -67.00 -42.85
C ILE A 398 -30.72 -67.26 -43.89
N ARG A 399 -30.40 -67.64 -45.11
CA ARG A 399 -31.37 -67.95 -46.13
C ARG A 399 -32.15 -69.27 -45.87
N GLY A 400 -31.54 -70.20 -45.15
CA GLY A 400 -32.14 -71.48 -44.80
C GLY A 400 -33.00 -71.46 -43.52
N SER A 401 -32.97 -70.39 -42.79
CA SER A 401 -33.72 -70.20 -41.52
C SER A 401 -35.17 -69.75 -41.83
N ALA A 402 -36.15 -70.21 -41.02
CA ALA A 402 -37.55 -69.88 -41.18
C ALA A 402 -37.92 -68.48 -40.74
N ASP A 403 -37.21 -67.89 -39.76
CA ASP A 403 -37.40 -66.57 -39.18
C ASP A 403 -36.11 -66.04 -38.65
N VAL A 404 -36.11 -64.73 -38.25
CA VAL A 404 -34.91 -64.04 -37.70
C VAL A 404 -34.40 -64.61 -36.40
N GLU A 405 -35.27 -65.16 -35.56
CA GLU A 405 -34.90 -65.76 -34.26
C GLU A 405 -34.20 -67.11 -34.47
N SER A 406 -34.72 -67.99 -35.38
CA SER A 406 -34.09 -69.21 -35.81
C SER A 406 -32.73 -68.98 -36.45
N ALA A 407 -32.58 -67.95 -37.31
CA ALA A 407 -31.30 -67.55 -37.90
C ALA A 407 -30.31 -67.12 -36.85
N ARG A 408 -30.72 -66.28 -35.85
CA ARG A 408 -29.89 -65.86 -34.73
C ARG A 408 -29.35 -67.02 -33.93
N ASN A 409 -30.26 -67.94 -33.52
CA ASN A 409 -29.89 -69.14 -32.74
C ASN A 409 -28.92 -70.04 -33.48
N SER A 410 -29.11 -70.22 -34.77
CA SER A 410 -28.23 -70.99 -35.61
C SER A 410 -26.87 -70.42 -35.79
N LEU A 411 -26.79 -69.03 -35.95
CA LEU A 411 -25.53 -68.35 -35.95
C LEU A 411 -24.72 -68.41 -34.62
N ILE A 412 -25.45 -68.38 -33.50
CA ILE A 412 -24.87 -68.58 -32.17
C ILE A 412 -24.26 -69.98 -32.02
N GLN A 413 -25.01 -71.00 -32.46
CA GLN A 413 -24.58 -72.42 -32.30
C GLN A 413 -23.41 -72.82 -33.23
N GLU A 414 -23.44 -72.32 -34.49
CA GLU A 414 -22.44 -72.68 -35.51
C GLU A 414 -21.12 -72.00 -35.37
N PHE A 415 -21.12 -70.70 -34.96
CA PHE A 415 -19.93 -69.86 -34.89
C PHE A 415 -19.55 -69.39 -33.48
N ASP A 416 -20.18 -69.99 -32.42
CA ASP A 416 -19.95 -69.60 -31.03
C ASP A 416 -20.08 -68.09 -30.74
N LEU A 417 -21.05 -67.43 -31.38
CA LEU A 417 -21.33 -66.02 -31.30
C LEU A 417 -22.22 -65.66 -30.12
N THR A 418 -22.03 -64.47 -29.58
CA THR A 418 -22.97 -63.94 -28.59
C THR A 418 -24.26 -63.42 -29.28
N GLN A 419 -25.33 -63.27 -28.50
CA GLN A 419 -26.57 -62.71 -29.03
C GLN A 419 -26.37 -61.30 -29.65
N ILE A 420 -25.51 -60.47 -29.10
CA ILE A 420 -25.20 -59.11 -29.61
C ILE A 420 -24.48 -59.21 -30.97
N GLN A 421 -23.51 -60.13 -31.10
CA GLN A 421 -22.75 -60.38 -32.33
C GLN A 421 -23.65 -60.92 -33.43
N SER A 422 -24.45 -61.93 -33.16
CA SER A 422 -25.38 -62.50 -34.12
C SER A 422 -26.45 -61.49 -34.58
N GLN A 423 -26.96 -60.63 -33.68
CA GLN A 423 -27.86 -59.60 -34.06
C GLN A 423 -27.18 -58.58 -35.01
N ALA A 424 -25.95 -58.14 -34.69
CA ALA A 424 -25.18 -57.23 -35.52
C ALA A 424 -24.90 -57.79 -36.94
N ILE A 425 -24.71 -59.11 -37.06
CA ILE A 425 -24.58 -59.81 -38.36
C ILE A 425 -25.90 -59.75 -39.13
N LEU A 426 -27.04 -60.02 -38.49
CA LEU A 426 -28.36 -60.01 -39.13
C LEU A 426 -28.73 -58.58 -39.54
N ASP A 427 -28.35 -57.55 -38.84
CA ASP A 427 -28.57 -56.14 -39.14
C ASP A 427 -27.58 -55.58 -40.20
N MET A 428 -26.61 -56.39 -40.63
CA MET A 428 -25.56 -55.97 -41.56
C MET A 428 -26.12 -55.72 -42.94
N GLN A 429 -25.92 -54.50 -43.46
CA GLN A 429 -26.34 -54.19 -44.83
C GLN A 429 -25.41 -54.80 -45.88
N LEU A 430 -25.94 -55.34 -46.96
CA LEU A 430 -25.17 -55.97 -48.03
C LEU A 430 -24.08 -55.12 -48.65
N ARG A 431 -24.18 -53.81 -48.61
CA ARG A 431 -23.12 -52.86 -49.07
C ARG A 431 -21.86 -52.98 -48.27
N ARG A 432 -21.93 -53.44 -47.02
CA ARG A 432 -20.75 -53.61 -46.14
C ARG A 432 -19.88 -54.83 -46.46
N LEU A 433 -20.31 -55.62 -47.39
CA LEU A 433 -19.57 -56.79 -47.94
C LEU A 433 -18.62 -56.37 -49.07
N ALA A 434 -18.57 -55.12 -49.50
CA ALA A 434 -17.61 -54.61 -50.47
C ALA A 434 -16.20 -54.59 -49.89
N ALA A 435 -15.20 -54.88 -50.69
CA ALA A 435 -13.77 -54.98 -50.23
C ALA A 435 -13.29 -53.75 -49.43
N LEU A 436 -13.64 -52.55 -49.88
CA LEU A 436 -13.30 -51.31 -49.20
C LEU A 436 -13.96 -51.16 -47.80
N GLU A 437 -15.12 -51.72 -47.57
CA GLU A 437 -15.82 -51.73 -46.28
C GLU A 437 -15.26 -52.79 -45.33
N ILE A 438 -14.80 -53.92 -45.86
CA ILE A 438 -14.06 -54.92 -45.07
C ILE A 438 -12.75 -54.36 -44.56
N GLU A 439 -11.97 -53.64 -45.38
CA GLU A 439 -10.78 -52.98 -44.95
C GLU A 439 -11.02 -51.94 -43.83
N LYS A 440 -12.12 -51.20 -43.89
CA LYS A 440 -12.54 -50.28 -42.81
C LYS A 440 -12.82 -50.97 -41.49
N ILE A 441 -13.48 -52.14 -41.53
CA ILE A 441 -13.77 -52.95 -40.35
C ILE A 441 -12.48 -53.47 -39.73
N GLU A 442 -11.52 -53.93 -40.55
CA GLU A 442 -10.20 -54.39 -40.10
C GLU A 442 -9.39 -53.23 -39.44
N ASN A 443 -9.40 -52.02 -40.05
CA ASN A 443 -8.71 -50.87 -39.51
C ASN A 443 -9.37 -50.39 -38.22
N GLU A 444 -10.73 -50.30 -38.15
CA GLU A 444 -11.48 -49.95 -36.93
C GLU A 444 -11.16 -50.98 -35.79
N TYR A 445 -11.07 -52.27 -36.12
CA TYR A 445 -10.71 -53.30 -35.14
C TYR A 445 -9.29 -53.09 -34.56
N LYS A 446 -8.30 -52.76 -35.40
CA LYS A 446 -6.90 -52.53 -34.95
C LYS A 446 -6.84 -51.25 -34.09
N GLU A 447 -7.47 -50.14 -34.55
CA GLU A 447 -7.48 -48.88 -33.79
C GLU A 447 -8.14 -49.04 -32.41
N LEU A 448 -9.24 -49.78 -32.33
CA LEU A 448 -9.92 -50.08 -31.06
C LEU A 448 -9.11 -51.02 -30.15
N SER A 449 -8.42 -52.02 -30.71
CA SER A 449 -7.56 -52.90 -29.93
C SER A 449 -6.39 -52.14 -29.30
N GLU A 450 -5.74 -51.24 -30.06
CA GLU A 450 -4.69 -50.38 -29.58
C GLU A 450 -5.20 -49.40 -28.52
N LEU A 451 -6.40 -48.84 -28.74
CA LEU A 451 -7.04 -47.94 -27.76
C LEU A 451 -7.38 -48.65 -26.45
N ILE A 452 -7.90 -49.88 -26.51
CA ILE A 452 -8.20 -50.66 -25.32
C ILE A 452 -6.95 -50.96 -24.53
N GLU A 453 -5.87 -51.39 -25.17
CA GLU A 453 -4.57 -51.62 -24.52
C GLU A 453 -4.03 -50.35 -23.86
N ASP A 454 -4.11 -49.20 -24.57
CA ASP A 454 -3.70 -47.91 -24.04
C ASP A 454 -4.52 -47.48 -22.81
N LEU A 455 -5.86 -47.64 -22.85
CA LEU A 455 -6.75 -47.34 -21.73
C LEU A 455 -6.55 -48.25 -20.54
N GLU A 456 -6.31 -49.54 -20.73
CA GLU A 456 -6.03 -50.50 -19.67
C GLU A 456 -4.70 -50.21 -18.97
N ASP A 457 -3.64 -49.90 -19.74
CA ASP A 457 -2.36 -49.45 -19.20
C ASP A 457 -2.51 -48.12 -18.42
N LEU A 458 -3.25 -47.15 -18.98
CA LEU A 458 -3.53 -45.87 -18.29
C LEU A 458 -4.23 -46.11 -16.95
N LEU A 459 -5.27 -46.95 -16.89
CA LEU A 459 -6.02 -47.22 -15.68
C LEU A 459 -5.20 -47.98 -14.62
N SER A 460 -4.26 -48.81 -15.06
CA SER A 460 -3.37 -49.58 -14.17
C SER A 460 -2.22 -48.76 -13.60
N ASN A 461 -1.82 -47.68 -14.25
CA ASN A 461 -0.62 -46.92 -13.95
C ASN A 461 -0.92 -45.48 -13.45
N GLN A 462 -0.92 -45.28 -12.15
CA GLN A 462 -1.18 -43.97 -11.52
C GLN A 462 -0.20 -42.88 -12.00
N LYS A 463 1.06 -43.22 -12.24
CA LYS A 463 2.04 -42.23 -12.76
C LYS A 463 1.64 -41.69 -14.12
N ARG A 464 1.04 -42.55 -14.95
CA ARG A 464 0.58 -42.22 -16.29
C ARG A 464 -0.61 -41.24 -16.21
N ILE A 465 -1.54 -41.46 -15.27
CA ILE A 465 -2.64 -40.54 -14.99
C ILE A 465 -2.11 -39.17 -14.53
N MET A 466 -1.13 -39.14 -13.61
CA MET A 466 -0.52 -37.88 -13.17
C MET A 466 0.17 -37.11 -14.31
N ASN A 467 0.88 -37.83 -15.17
CA ASN A 467 1.49 -37.21 -16.37
C ASN A 467 0.41 -36.68 -17.34
N LEU A 468 -0.73 -37.36 -17.46
CA LEU A 468 -1.83 -36.88 -18.30
C LEU A 468 -2.44 -35.59 -17.73
N ILE A 469 -2.67 -35.51 -16.39
CA ILE A 469 -3.13 -34.29 -15.71
C ILE A 469 -2.17 -33.13 -16.01
N LYS A 470 -0.86 -33.38 -15.87
CA LYS A 470 0.17 -32.40 -16.17
C LYS A 470 0.11 -31.93 -17.62
N THR A 471 -0.03 -32.85 -18.57
CA THR A 471 -0.12 -32.57 -20.01
C THR A 471 -1.36 -31.72 -20.34
N GLU A 472 -2.55 -32.11 -19.83
CA GLU A 472 -3.79 -31.36 -20.01
C GLU A 472 -3.69 -29.94 -19.41
N THR A 473 -3.09 -29.82 -18.22
CA THR A 473 -2.85 -28.54 -17.55
C THR A 473 -1.89 -27.62 -18.35
N LEU A 474 -0.82 -28.20 -18.92
CA LEU A 474 0.10 -27.45 -19.77
C LEU A 474 -0.51 -27.05 -21.11
N GLN A 475 -1.40 -27.90 -21.69
CA GLN A 475 -2.17 -27.51 -22.87
C GLN A 475 -3.14 -26.35 -22.57
N LEU A 476 -3.80 -26.38 -21.41
CA LEU A 476 -4.65 -25.28 -20.92
C LEU A 476 -3.84 -23.98 -20.81
N LYS A 477 -2.64 -24.03 -20.21
CA LYS A 477 -1.70 -22.91 -20.12
C LYS A 477 -1.32 -22.36 -21.50
N ARG A 478 -0.98 -23.23 -22.46
CA ARG A 478 -0.60 -22.79 -23.82
C ARG A 478 -1.75 -22.11 -24.56
N LYS A 479 -3.00 -22.58 -24.34
CA LYS A 479 -4.16 -22.07 -25.08
C LYS A 479 -4.76 -20.78 -24.49
N TYR A 480 -4.74 -20.64 -23.14
CA TYR A 480 -5.43 -19.58 -22.42
C TYR A 480 -4.55 -18.80 -21.46
N GLY A 481 -3.26 -19.12 -21.39
CA GLY A 481 -2.31 -18.39 -20.52
C GLY A 481 -2.16 -16.96 -20.96
N GLU A 482 -2.19 -16.05 -20.00
CA GLU A 482 -2.01 -14.61 -20.18
C GLU A 482 -0.91 -14.11 -19.23
N GLU A 483 -0.35 -12.95 -19.56
CA GLU A 483 0.54 -12.23 -18.65
C GLU A 483 -0.19 -11.76 -17.40
N ARG A 484 0.59 -11.52 -16.36
CA ARG A 484 0.11 -11.00 -15.09
C ARG A 484 -0.43 -9.57 -15.26
N LYS A 485 -1.60 -9.29 -14.69
CA LYS A 485 -2.20 -7.94 -14.67
C LYS A 485 -1.72 -7.14 -13.44
N SER A 486 -1.68 -7.77 -12.26
CA SER A 486 -1.24 -7.12 -11.03
C SER A 486 0.27 -7.18 -10.85
N ILE A 487 0.90 -6.06 -10.52
CA ILE A 487 2.33 -5.97 -10.22
C ILE A 487 2.54 -6.24 -8.73
N ILE A 488 3.54 -7.05 -8.37
CA ILE A 488 3.88 -7.34 -6.97
C ILE A 488 5.19 -6.66 -6.62
N HIS A 489 5.17 -5.85 -5.55
CA HIS A 489 6.33 -5.24 -4.92
C HIS A 489 6.68 -5.99 -3.64
N GLU A 490 7.92 -6.44 -3.51
CA GLU A 490 8.38 -7.28 -2.40
C GLU A 490 8.39 -6.54 -1.05
N MET A 491 8.63 -5.24 -1.09
CA MET A 491 8.69 -4.42 0.12
C MET A 491 7.32 -4.24 0.77
N ASP A 492 7.22 -4.54 2.05
CA ASP A 492 6.06 -4.18 2.84
C ASP A 492 5.97 -2.65 2.98
N LEU A 493 4.76 -2.12 2.80
CA LEU A 493 4.52 -0.70 3.02
C LEU A 493 4.75 -0.37 4.49
N LYS A 494 5.75 0.48 4.77
CA LYS A 494 5.91 1.05 6.10
C LYS A 494 4.62 1.77 6.51
N GLU A 495 4.16 1.58 7.75
CA GLU A 495 3.06 2.38 8.27
C GLU A 495 3.44 3.87 8.17
N TRP A 496 2.65 4.62 7.39
CA TRP A 496 2.87 6.05 7.20
C TRP A 496 2.61 6.78 8.51
N LYS A 497 3.65 7.34 9.09
CA LYS A 497 3.52 8.25 10.22
C LYS A 497 3.06 9.63 9.70
N ARG A 498 2.40 10.40 10.55
CA ARG A 498 1.99 11.77 10.20
C ARG A 498 3.17 12.64 9.74
N GLU A 499 4.36 12.30 10.22
CA GLU A 499 5.63 12.92 9.84
C GLU A 499 5.93 12.77 8.34
N ASP A 500 5.65 11.60 7.75
CA ASP A 500 5.95 11.31 6.34
C ASP A 500 5.03 12.07 5.35
N MET A 501 4.02 12.78 5.86
CA MET A 501 3.03 13.52 5.06
C MET A 501 3.26 15.02 5.01
N GLU A 502 4.11 15.55 5.86
CA GLU A 502 4.41 16.98 5.93
C GLU A 502 5.68 17.27 5.11
N PRO A 503 5.66 18.27 4.21
CA PRO A 503 6.86 18.63 3.46
C PRO A 503 7.92 19.25 4.36
N HIS A 504 9.20 18.98 4.10
CA HIS A 504 10.32 19.70 4.70
C HIS A 504 10.32 21.15 4.21
N GLN A 505 10.02 22.06 5.10
CA GLN A 505 9.99 23.49 4.80
C GLN A 505 10.62 24.30 5.93
N GLU A 506 11.42 25.29 5.55
CA GLU A 506 11.95 26.25 6.51
C GLU A 506 10.84 27.20 6.99
N VAL A 507 10.59 27.21 8.28
CA VAL A 507 9.54 27.99 8.92
C VAL A 507 10.08 28.87 10.05
N VAL A 508 9.43 29.99 10.27
CA VAL A 508 9.69 30.88 11.40
C VAL A 508 8.62 30.64 12.46
N ILE A 509 9.05 30.23 13.63
CA ILE A 509 8.20 30.08 14.82
C ILE A 509 8.35 31.32 15.68
N THR A 510 7.24 31.95 16.04
CA THR A 510 7.21 33.07 16.96
C THR A 510 6.38 32.74 18.19
N LEU A 511 6.84 33.13 19.36
CA LEU A 511 6.09 33.01 20.60
C LEU A 511 6.03 34.34 21.32
N SER A 512 4.84 34.84 21.63
CA SER A 512 4.62 36.08 22.35
C SER A 512 4.64 35.92 23.87
N MET A 513 4.89 36.99 24.62
CA MET A 513 4.77 36.99 26.09
C MET A 513 3.36 36.68 26.59
N GLY A 514 2.36 37.03 25.79
CA GLY A 514 0.95 36.65 26.01
C GLY A 514 0.63 35.21 25.74
N GLY A 515 1.64 34.41 25.36
CA GLY A 515 1.51 32.98 25.14
C GLY A 515 0.84 32.59 23.80
N TYR A 516 1.04 33.37 22.74
CA TYR A 516 0.58 33.03 21.40
C TYR A 516 1.75 32.52 20.57
N VAL A 517 1.62 31.27 20.08
CA VAL A 517 2.59 30.64 19.19
C VAL A 517 2.08 30.68 17.75
N LYS A 518 3.01 30.86 16.79
CA LYS A 518 2.67 30.99 15.39
C LYS A 518 3.76 30.38 14.50
N ARG A 519 3.36 29.69 13.44
CA ARG A 519 4.24 29.10 12.41
C ARG A 519 3.98 29.78 11.07
N ILE A 520 5.01 30.33 10.44
CA ILE A 520 4.92 30.98 9.13
C ILE A 520 6.12 30.54 8.28
N LEU A 521 5.92 30.41 6.97
CA LEU A 521 7.01 30.13 6.04
C LEU A 521 8.06 31.24 6.09
N SER A 522 9.34 30.91 6.13
CA SER A 522 10.49 31.82 6.17
C SER A 522 10.48 32.82 5.00
N SER A 523 10.04 32.37 3.81
CA SER A 523 9.91 33.20 2.60
C SER A 523 8.95 34.38 2.73
N THR A 524 8.05 34.36 3.72
CA THR A 524 7.08 35.45 3.98
C THR A 524 7.74 36.72 4.56
N TYR A 525 8.94 36.60 5.14
CA TYR A 525 9.69 37.74 5.72
C TYR A 525 10.68 38.34 4.71
N LYS A 526 10.34 39.52 4.15
CA LYS A 526 11.24 40.28 3.24
C LYS A 526 12.27 41.06 4.04
N ALA A 527 13.52 41.13 3.56
CA ALA A 527 14.59 41.94 4.12
C ALA A 527 14.29 43.44 3.95
N GLN A 528 14.57 44.28 4.97
CA GLN A 528 14.45 45.76 4.94
C GLN A 528 15.79 46.42 5.26
N HIS A 529 16.02 47.59 4.68
CA HIS A 529 17.23 48.35 4.94
C HIS A 529 17.24 48.99 6.34
N ARG A 530 18.42 49.34 6.86
CA ARG A 530 18.69 50.05 8.13
C ARG A 530 17.85 51.30 8.26
N ALA A 531 17.35 51.64 9.48
CA ALA A 531 16.51 52.78 9.82
C ALA A 531 15.09 52.79 9.20
N GLY A 532 14.62 51.67 8.63
CA GLY A 532 13.22 51.50 8.19
C GLY A 532 12.24 51.55 9.39
N LYS A 533 10.98 51.95 9.14
CA LYS A 533 9.92 52.04 10.15
C LYS A 533 9.46 50.68 10.72
N GLY A 534 10.06 49.55 10.29
CA GLY A 534 9.68 48.21 10.72
C GLY A 534 8.29 47.78 10.25
N VAL A 535 8.06 46.48 10.20
CA VAL A 535 6.76 45.87 9.83
C VAL A 535 6.22 45.14 11.05
N LYS A 536 4.93 45.26 11.32
CA LYS A 536 4.27 44.51 12.38
C LYS A 536 4.34 43.00 12.09
N GLY A 537 5.01 42.23 12.94
CA GLY A 537 5.20 40.80 12.80
C GLY A 537 4.02 39.98 13.30
N GLN A 538 3.13 40.56 14.09
CA GLN A 538 1.94 39.88 14.68
C GLN A 538 0.89 40.93 15.08
N ARG A 539 -0.40 40.60 14.96
CA ARG A 539 -1.48 41.47 15.42
C ARG A 539 -1.56 41.43 16.95
N MET A 540 -1.37 42.57 17.56
CA MET A 540 -1.31 42.71 19.01
C MET A 540 -2.71 42.88 19.62
N THR A 541 -2.91 42.40 20.83
CA THR A 541 -4.02 42.84 21.70
C THR A 541 -3.80 44.29 22.17
N LYS A 542 -4.88 44.93 22.63
CA LYS A 542 -4.82 46.35 23.10
C LYS A 542 -3.80 46.55 24.26
N ASP A 543 -3.26 45.49 24.85
CA ASP A 543 -2.43 45.54 26.08
C ASP A 543 -0.91 45.32 25.84
N GLY A 544 -0.40 45.54 24.61
CA GLY A 544 1.05 45.60 24.39
C GLY A 544 1.82 44.28 24.50
N ASP A 545 1.23 43.16 23.94
CA ASP A 545 1.91 41.84 23.91
C ASP A 545 3.22 41.90 23.07
N ILE A 546 4.29 41.32 23.54
CA ILE A 546 5.63 41.38 22.95
C ILE A 546 6.00 39.95 22.46
N VAL A 547 6.76 39.85 21.36
CA VAL A 547 7.27 38.61 20.79
C VAL A 547 8.76 38.44 21.11
N PRO A 548 9.15 37.89 22.25
CA PRO A 548 10.54 37.73 22.66
C PRO A 548 11.24 36.54 22.00
N TYR A 549 10.50 35.57 21.44
CA TYR A 549 11.08 34.35 20.91
C TYR A 549 10.75 34.22 19.42
N ILE A 550 11.78 34.07 18.63
CA ILE A 550 11.74 33.80 17.19
C ILE A 550 12.74 32.69 16.93
N GLN A 551 12.33 31.61 16.30
CA GLN A 551 13.16 30.48 15.93
C GLN A 551 12.91 30.13 14.45
N VAL A 552 13.98 29.98 13.69
CA VAL A 552 13.93 29.43 12.33
C VAL A 552 14.26 27.95 12.45
N THR A 553 13.46 27.08 11.82
CA THR A 553 13.54 25.65 11.99
C THR A 553 12.85 24.92 10.84
N ASP A 554 13.06 23.64 10.71
CA ASP A 554 12.35 22.79 9.75
C ASP A 554 11.01 22.31 10.32
N THR A 555 10.05 22.00 9.43
CA THR A 555 8.75 21.44 9.81
C THR A 555 8.84 20.15 10.60
N HIS A 556 9.89 19.35 10.41
CA HIS A 556 10.10 18.06 11.10
C HIS A 556 10.89 18.18 12.41
N ASP A 557 11.43 19.36 12.73
CA ASP A 557 12.15 19.56 13.97
C ASP A 557 11.23 19.46 15.19
N THR A 558 11.82 19.19 16.35
CA THR A 558 11.13 19.17 17.64
C THR A 558 11.37 20.50 18.38
N LEU A 559 10.28 21.19 18.69
CA LEU A 559 10.32 22.37 19.56
C LEU A 559 10.30 21.94 21.03
N LEU A 560 11.22 22.49 21.79
CA LEU A 560 11.32 22.34 23.24
C LEU A 560 10.93 23.68 23.89
N PHE A 561 9.86 23.67 24.68
CA PHE A 561 9.38 24.85 25.39
C PHE A 561 9.72 24.71 26.87
N PHE A 562 10.59 25.58 27.35
CA PHE A 562 11.00 25.61 28.76
C PHE A 562 10.21 26.67 29.52
N THR A 563 9.78 26.34 30.73
CA THR A 563 8.95 27.22 31.53
C THR A 563 9.73 27.85 32.70
N ASP A 564 9.19 28.95 33.23
CA ASP A 564 9.69 29.64 34.42
C ASP A 564 9.76 28.74 35.67
N LYS A 565 8.98 27.64 35.69
CA LYS A 565 8.99 26.62 36.73
C LYS A 565 10.01 25.50 36.51
N GLY A 566 10.86 25.59 35.47
CA GLY A 566 11.88 24.61 35.14
C GLY A 566 11.37 23.31 34.56
N ARG A 567 10.19 23.34 33.93
CA ARG A 567 9.62 22.24 33.15
C ARG A 567 9.95 22.43 31.68
N VAL A 568 9.93 21.31 30.90
CA VAL A 568 10.06 21.32 29.47
C VAL A 568 8.89 20.55 28.85
N PHE A 569 8.41 21.04 27.72
CA PHE A 569 7.41 20.40 26.86
C PHE A 569 8.00 20.24 25.46
N SER A 570 7.64 19.19 24.75
CA SER A 570 8.02 18.99 23.35
C SER A 570 6.80 18.99 22.43
N LEU A 571 6.99 19.50 21.21
CA LEU A 571 6.01 19.51 20.16
C LEU A 571 6.74 19.42 18.82
N ARG A 572 6.25 18.62 17.88
CA ARG A 572 6.74 18.65 16.51
C ARG A 572 6.29 19.94 15.82
N VAL A 573 7.15 20.56 15.04
CA VAL A 573 6.85 21.83 14.35
C VAL A 573 5.62 21.70 13.46
N PHE A 574 5.47 20.58 12.75
CA PHE A 574 4.32 20.34 11.88
C PHE A 574 2.98 20.21 12.63
N GLU A 575 2.96 19.96 13.93
CA GLU A 575 1.74 19.92 14.75
C GLU A 575 1.16 21.34 14.99
N LEU A 576 1.98 22.39 14.84
CA LEU A 576 1.50 23.75 14.87
C LEU A 576 0.81 24.09 13.55
N SER A 577 -0.38 24.65 13.63
CA SER A 577 -1.12 25.13 12.44
C SER A 577 -0.31 26.19 11.70
N ALA A 578 -0.19 26.05 10.37
CA ALA A 578 0.45 27.06 9.55
C ALA A 578 -0.43 28.32 9.42
N ASP A 579 0.13 29.48 9.74
CA ASP A 579 -0.52 30.77 9.58
C ASP A 579 -0.24 31.35 8.19
N GLN A 580 -1.28 31.71 7.44
CA GLN A 580 -1.17 32.25 6.08
C GLN A 580 -0.74 33.73 6.06
N SER A 581 -0.87 34.44 7.19
CA SER A 581 -0.58 35.88 7.27
C SER A 581 0.35 36.25 8.41
N ARG A 582 1.28 37.15 8.14
CA ARG A 582 2.13 37.76 9.17
C ARG A 582 1.35 38.45 10.26
N ASN A 583 0.16 38.97 9.95
CA ASN A 583 -0.67 39.73 10.87
C ASN A 583 -1.63 38.87 11.70
N SER A 584 -1.61 37.53 11.56
CA SER A 584 -2.40 36.62 12.40
C SER A 584 -1.95 36.71 13.86
N ARG A 585 -2.85 36.41 14.78
CA ARG A 585 -2.56 36.41 16.23
C ARG A 585 -1.80 35.16 16.64
N GLY A 586 -1.94 34.05 15.87
CA GLY A 586 -1.43 32.73 16.25
C GLY A 586 -2.35 31.98 17.22
N THR A 587 -1.92 30.81 17.62
CA THR A 587 -2.65 29.91 18.52
C THR A 587 -2.19 30.10 19.96
N PRO A 588 -3.11 30.15 20.97
CA PRO A 588 -2.73 30.17 22.37
C PRO A 588 -1.90 28.92 22.72
N ILE A 589 -0.72 29.11 23.31
CA ILE A 589 0.19 28.02 23.69
C ILE A 589 -0.47 27.03 24.66
N ALA A 590 -1.39 27.52 25.50
CA ALA A 590 -2.16 26.67 26.42
C ALA A 590 -3.08 25.68 25.73
N ASN A 591 -3.46 25.92 24.48
CA ASN A 591 -4.25 24.97 23.67
C ASN A 591 -3.37 23.85 23.11
N VAL A 592 -2.06 24.03 23.09
CA VAL A 592 -1.08 23.10 22.49
C VAL A 592 -0.29 22.36 23.57
N LEU A 593 0.03 23.05 24.68
CA LEU A 593 0.81 22.51 25.81
C LEU A 593 -0.03 22.49 27.10
N ASN A 594 0.10 21.42 27.89
CA ASN A 594 -0.57 21.30 29.18
C ASN A 594 0.15 22.12 30.28
N LEU A 595 0.08 23.45 30.17
CA LEU A 595 0.68 24.35 31.15
C LEU A 595 -0.18 24.42 32.42
N SER A 596 0.47 24.53 33.58
CA SER A 596 -0.19 24.77 34.86
C SER A 596 -0.64 26.23 34.99
N ALA A 597 -1.58 26.51 35.86
CA ALA A 597 -2.01 27.89 36.13
C ALA A 597 -0.79 28.78 36.48
N ASN A 598 -0.68 29.97 35.84
CA ASN A 598 0.39 30.93 36.00
C ASN A 598 1.79 30.43 35.59
N GLU A 599 1.91 29.39 34.78
CA GLU A 599 3.17 28.92 34.21
C GLU A 599 3.42 29.60 32.85
N LYS A 600 4.60 30.16 32.65
CA LYS A 600 4.97 30.89 31.44
C LYS A 600 6.16 30.25 30.76
N VAL A 601 6.13 30.20 29.42
CA VAL A 601 7.29 29.78 28.63
C VAL A 601 8.36 30.88 28.66
N THR A 602 9.58 30.53 29.05
CA THR A 602 10.71 31.45 29.19
C THR A 602 11.85 31.19 28.22
N ALA A 603 11.87 30.01 27.56
CA ALA A 603 12.82 29.71 26.49
C ALA A 603 12.19 28.71 25.51
N MET A 604 12.58 28.81 24.24
CA MET A 604 12.19 27.94 23.15
C MET A 604 13.43 27.53 22.35
N LEU A 605 13.59 26.25 22.09
CA LEU A 605 14.65 25.68 21.26
C LEU A 605 14.05 24.74 20.23
N ALA A 606 14.67 24.68 19.06
CA ALA A 606 14.38 23.65 18.06
C ALA A 606 15.55 22.67 17.98
N VAL A 607 15.26 21.39 17.89
CA VAL A 607 16.24 20.30 17.75
C VAL A 607 15.80 19.35 16.65
N SER A 608 16.73 18.91 15.82
CA SER A 608 16.46 17.92 14.76
C SER A 608 16.23 16.53 15.33
N SER A 609 17.01 16.15 16.35
CA SER A 609 16.85 14.86 17.03
C SER A 609 17.08 14.99 18.53
N LEU A 610 16.26 14.30 19.32
CA LEU A 610 16.47 14.17 20.77
C LEU A 610 17.55 13.12 21.13
N LEU A 611 18.09 12.42 20.15
CA LEU A 611 19.11 11.38 20.35
C LEU A 611 20.55 11.90 20.19
N GLU A 612 20.72 13.14 19.78
CA GLU A 612 22.04 13.76 19.63
C GLU A 612 22.79 13.80 20.97
N ASN A 613 24.08 13.47 20.92
CA ASN A 613 24.93 13.43 22.11
C ASN A 613 25.44 14.84 22.46
N ILE A 614 24.53 15.75 22.73
CA ILE A 614 24.78 17.14 23.11
C ILE A 614 24.17 17.43 24.48
N TYR A 615 24.60 18.53 25.08
CA TYR A 615 24.14 18.97 26.38
C TYR A 615 23.20 20.15 26.29
N LEU A 616 22.16 20.12 27.13
CA LEU A 616 21.38 21.31 27.49
C LEU A 616 22.05 22.06 28.62
N VAL A 617 22.32 23.33 28.37
CA VAL A 617 22.83 24.27 29.37
C VAL A 617 21.71 25.24 29.74
N MET A 618 21.35 25.25 31.00
CA MET A 618 20.22 26.03 31.52
C MET A 618 20.71 27.04 32.54
N VAL A 619 20.35 28.31 32.42
CA VAL A 619 20.77 29.39 33.31
C VAL A 619 19.56 30.12 33.88
N THR A 620 19.60 30.37 35.20
CA THR A 620 18.55 31.06 35.94
C THR A 620 18.79 32.55 36.07
N LYS A 621 17.77 33.31 36.41
CA LYS A 621 17.76 34.73 36.63
C LYS A 621 18.77 35.14 37.76
N GLN A 622 18.93 34.30 38.76
CA GLN A 622 19.89 34.53 39.87
C GLN A 622 21.29 34.00 39.55
N GLY A 623 21.59 33.59 38.31
CA GLY A 623 22.94 33.20 37.89
C GLY A 623 23.35 31.79 38.28
N LYS A 624 22.40 30.88 38.57
CA LYS A 624 22.65 29.45 38.67
C LYS A 624 22.66 28.80 37.27
N ILE A 625 23.54 27.81 37.10
CA ILE A 625 23.70 27.08 35.85
C ILE A 625 23.59 25.59 36.09
N LYS A 626 23.03 24.88 35.13
CA LYS A 626 22.92 23.42 35.09
C LYS A 626 23.23 22.90 33.69
N ARG A 627 23.91 21.77 33.60
CA ARG A 627 24.17 21.03 32.38
C ARG A 627 23.53 19.63 32.46
N MET A 628 22.85 19.17 31.41
CA MET A 628 22.29 17.83 31.32
C MET A 628 22.32 17.31 29.87
N HIS A 629 22.39 15.99 29.66
CA HIS A 629 22.32 15.39 28.32
C HIS A 629 20.94 15.55 27.69
N LEU A 630 20.89 15.89 26.42
CA LEU A 630 19.66 16.03 25.64
C LEU A 630 18.84 14.69 25.57
N PRO A 631 19.47 13.50 25.37
CA PRO A 631 18.76 12.23 25.37
C PRO A 631 17.96 11.91 26.63
N LEU A 632 18.20 12.56 27.73
CA LEU A 632 17.39 12.44 28.95
C LEU A 632 15.96 12.95 28.75
N LEU A 633 15.69 13.68 27.68
CA LEU A 633 14.37 14.17 27.28
C LEU A 633 13.63 13.22 26.33
N ARG A 634 14.22 12.09 25.92
CA ARG A 634 13.64 11.14 24.94
C ARG A 634 12.21 10.70 25.27
N ASN A 635 11.96 10.39 26.55
CA ASN A 635 10.66 9.87 26.99
C ASN A 635 9.82 11.00 27.62
N MET A 636 9.50 12.02 26.84
CA MET A 636 8.59 13.10 27.25
C MET A 636 7.13 12.69 26.97
N ASN A 637 6.28 12.89 27.97
CA ASN A 637 4.83 12.78 27.81
C ASN A 637 4.19 14.17 27.70
N ARG A 638 2.90 14.22 27.35
CA ARG A 638 2.18 15.49 27.20
C ARG A 638 2.09 16.33 28.48
N ALA A 639 2.36 15.76 29.65
CA ALA A 639 2.38 16.48 30.92
C ALA A 639 3.66 17.31 31.14
N GLY A 640 4.68 17.15 30.26
CA GLY A 640 5.99 17.78 30.38
C GLY A 640 6.87 17.13 31.44
N LEU A 641 8.17 17.51 31.46
CA LEU A 641 9.17 16.99 32.37
C LEU A 641 9.83 18.10 33.20
N ASN A 642 10.11 17.84 34.48
CA ASN A 642 10.93 18.72 35.27
C ASN A 642 12.42 18.58 34.90
N THR A 643 13.03 19.66 34.44
CA THR A 643 14.44 19.70 34.02
C THR A 643 15.34 20.46 34.95
N PHE A 644 14.78 21.33 35.79
CA PHE A 644 15.56 22.16 36.75
C PHE A 644 14.78 22.35 38.04
N LYS A 645 15.36 21.93 39.19
CA LYS A 645 14.81 22.22 40.52
C LYS A 645 15.21 23.64 40.93
N LEU A 646 14.29 24.57 40.70
CA LEU A 646 14.46 25.99 41.02
C LEU A 646 14.30 26.24 42.55
N THR A 647 15.01 27.25 43.05
CA THR A 647 14.77 27.79 44.40
C THR A 647 13.60 28.77 44.39
N LYS A 648 12.99 29.02 45.52
CA LYS A 648 11.91 30.01 45.69
C LYS A 648 12.41 31.36 45.15
N ASP A 649 11.62 32.02 44.34
CA ASP A 649 11.90 33.32 43.67
C ASP A 649 12.96 33.31 42.56
N ASP A 650 13.46 32.14 42.09
CA ASP A 650 14.30 32.06 40.90
C ASP A 650 13.49 31.58 39.68
N GLN A 651 13.92 31.97 38.50
CA GLN A 651 13.28 31.68 37.24
C GLN A 651 14.30 31.24 36.19
N LEU A 652 13.95 30.27 35.34
CA LEU A 652 14.77 29.93 34.19
C LEU A 652 14.70 31.05 33.15
N VAL A 653 15.89 31.51 32.69
CA VAL A 653 16.00 32.64 31.75
C VAL A 653 16.51 32.22 30.39
N SER A 654 17.51 31.34 30.34
CA SER A 654 18.17 30.96 29.11
C SER A 654 18.41 29.46 29.06
N VAL A 655 18.24 28.88 27.90
CA VAL A 655 18.57 27.48 27.58
C VAL A 655 19.28 27.46 26.25
N SER A 656 20.39 26.73 26.17
CA SER A 656 21.19 26.55 24.95
C SER A 656 21.66 25.11 24.82
N LEU A 657 21.95 24.69 23.60
CA LEU A 657 22.64 23.43 23.31
C LEU A 657 24.14 23.68 23.32
N ALA A 658 24.92 22.78 23.91
CA ALA A 658 26.36 22.88 23.97
C ALA A 658 27.02 21.50 23.82
N ASP A 659 28.14 21.45 23.11
CA ASP A 659 29.04 20.30 23.12
C ASP A 659 29.83 20.20 24.41
N ALA A 660 30.54 19.08 24.57
CA ALA A 660 31.24 18.77 25.84
C ALA A 660 32.28 19.83 26.24
N ASP A 661 32.99 20.42 25.28
CA ASP A 661 34.20 21.28 25.52
C ASP A 661 33.98 22.75 25.14
N GLU A 662 32.74 23.15 24.84
CA GLU A 662 32.45 24.55 24.48
C GLU A 662 32.39 25.48 25.67
N ASP A 663 32.83 26.74 25.49
CA ASP A 663 32.72 27.78 26.49
C ASP A 663 31.31 28.38 26.57
N ILE A 664 30.88 28.72 27.75
CA ILE A 664 29.59 29.37 28.03
C ILE A 664 29.82 30.80 28.45
N ALA A 665 29.05 31.73 27.86
CA ALA A 665 28.99 33.12 28.28
C ALA A 665 27.68 33.40 29.01
N ILE A 666 27.76 34.13 30.16
CA ILE A 666 26.59 34.63 30.89
C ILE A 666 26.67 36.13 30.96
N ILE A 667 25.61 36.84 30.58
CA ILE A 667 25.54 38.30 30.52
C ILE A 667 24.46 38.81 31.46
N THR A 668 24.82 39.86 32.27
CA THR A 668 23.88 40.43 33.23
C THR A 668 23.28 41.74 32.70
N ARG A 669 22.18 42.15 33.31
CA ARG A 669 21.47 43.40 33.00
C ARG A 669 22.32 44.67 33.29
N ASP A 670 23.21 44.63 34.27
CA ASP A 670 24.08 45.74 34.64
C ASP A 670 25.39 45.77 33.81
N GLY A 671 25.44 44.92 32.72
CA GLY A 671 26.54 44.94 31.75
C GLY A 671 27.78 44.16 32.13
N LEU A 672 27.69 43.19 33.04
CA LEU A 672 28.74 42.23 33.35
C LEU A 672 28.63 40.97 32.46
N SER A 673 29.76 40.36 32.14
CA SER A 673 29.81 39.04 31.43
C SER A 673 30.89 38.15 32.09
N ILE A 674 30.59 36.82 32.11
CA ILE A 674 31.56 35.80 32.48
C ILE A 674 31.61 34.76 31.36
N ARG A 675 32.81 34.29 31.02
CA ARG A 675 33.05 33.18 30.07
C ARG A 675 33.84 32.08 30.79
N PHE A 676 33.39 30.82 30.65
CA PHE A 676 34.07 29.65 31.25
C PHE A 676 33.69 28.37 30.47
N PRO A 677 34.58 27.33 30.50
CA PRO A 677 34.30 26.06 29.84
C PRO A 677 33.08 25.35 30.42
N SER A 678 32.25 24.77 29.54
CA SER A 678 31.07 23.99 29.95
C SER A 678 31.42 22.78 30.82
N SER A 679 32.63 22.25 30.67
CA SER A 679 33.19 21.14 31.47
C SER A 679 33.27 21.44 32.96
N GLN A 680 33.38 22.71 33.35
CA GLN A 680 33.31 23.11 34.78
C GLN A 680 31.89 22.93 35.38
N VAL A 681 30.86 22.65 34.57
CA VAL A 681 29.52 22.37 35.02
C VAL A 681 29.28 20.86 34.89
N ARG A 682 29.32 20.14 36.01
CA ARG A 682 29.06 18.69 36.00
C ARG A 682 27.68 18.40 35.41
N SER A 683 27.61 17.43 34.50
CA SER A 683 26.31 16.94 33.97
C SER A 683 25.47 16.28 35.06
N THR A 684 24.19 16.57 35.11
CA THR A 684 23.30 16.12 36.19
C THR A 684 21.98 15.59 35.60
N GLN A 685 21.29 14.76 36.38
CA GLN A 685 20.00 14.18 36.05
C GLN A 685 18.85 15.25 36.04
N ARG A 686 17.69 14.93 35.46
CA ARG A 686 16.55 15.83 35.27
C ARG A 686 16.15 16.63 36.48
N GLY A 687 15.91 16.02 37.64
CA GLY A 687 15.40 16.67 38.86
C GLY A 687 16.44 17.43 39.71
N ALA A 688 17.70 17.52 39.26
CA ALA A 688 18.73 18.18 40.03
C ALA A 688 18.62 19.72 39.99
N GLY A 689 19.11 20.41 41.01
CA GLY A 689 19.27 21.86 41.05
C GLY A 689 20.55 22.32 40.35
N GLY A 690 20.65 23.63 40.08
CA GLY A 690 21.83 24.25 39.49
C GLY A 690 22.91 24.63 40.51
N ILE A 691 24.12 24.89 40.01
CA ILE A 691 25.27 25.43 40.75
C ILE A 691 25.50 26.88 40.34
N ARG A 692 26.30 27.64 41.11
CA ARG A 692 26.58 29.06 40.81
C ARG A 692 27.39 29.19 39.52
N GLY A 693 26.81 29.87 38.49
CA GLY A 693 27.46 30.24 37.23
C GLY A 693 28.21 31.57 37.29
N ILE A 694 27.56 32.62 37.81
CA ILE A 694 28.12 33.96 38.04
C ILE A 694 27.70 34.48 39.39
N ARG A 695 28.53 35.33 39.98
CA ARG A 695 28.21 36.05 41.22
C ARG A 695 27.64 37.42 40.84
N ILE A 696 26.38 37.66 41.07
CA ILE A 696 25.64 38.88 40.77
C ILE A 696 25.31 39.67 42.05
N ASN A 697 25.11 40.96 41.92
CA ASN A 697 24.64 41.81 43.05
C ASN A 697 23.12 41.58 43.21
N SER A 698 22.60 41.93 44.43
CA SER A 698 21.18 41.68 44.78
C SER A 698 20.16 42.38 43.85
N LYS A 699 20.54 43.42 43.14
CA LYS A 699 19.71 44.20 42.21
C LYS A 699 19.94 43.88 40.74
N ASP A 700 20.95 43.01 40.40
CA ASP A 700 21.27 42.61 39.05
C ASP A 700 20.63 41.24 38.73
N ILE A 701 20.43 40.98 37.46
CA ILE A 701 19.87 39.73 36.97
C ILE A 701 20.57 39.29 35.70
N VAL A 702 20.59 37.98 35.44
CA VAL A 702 21.05 37.44 34.16
C VAL A 702 19.98 37.74 33.09
N VAL A 703 20.44 38.22 31.94
CA VAL A 703 19.63 38.57 30.77
C VAL A 703 19.79 37.55 29.64
N PHE A 704 20.99 37.05 29.46
CA PHE A 704 21.32 36.12 28.38
C PHE A 704 22.41 35.13 28.81
N SER A 705 22.35 33.93 28.27
CA SER A 705 23.44 32.95 28.29
C SER A 705 23.45 32.21 26.95
N GLY A 706 24.63 31.87 26.45
CA GLY A 706 24.80 31.10 25.22
C GLY A 706 26.17 30.45 25.14
N VAL A 707 26.33 29.59 24.14
CA VAL A 707 27.60 28.89 23.85
C VAL A 707 28.47 29.80 23.00
N VAL A 708 29.74 29.90 23.39
CA VAL A 708 30.72 30.81 22.79
C VAL A 708 31.36 30.14 21.58
N ASN A 709 31.26 30.81 20.42
CA ASN A 709 32.18 30.52 19.32
C ASN A 709 33.47 31.36 19.56
N PRO A 710 34.65 30.73 19.72
CA PRO A 710 35.91 31.46 20.05
C PRO A 710 36.27 32.57 19.07
N ASP A 711 35.97 32.35 17.77
CA ASP A 711 36.26 33.28 16.68
C ASP A 711 35.10 34.24 16.39
N GLY A 712 33.98 34.07 17.10
CA GLY A 712 32.75 34.83 16.92
C GLY A 712 32.73 36.13 17.72
N TYR A 713 31.55 36.74 17.74
CA TYR A 713 31.30 38.04 18.34
C TYR A 713 30.15 37.95 19.36
N LEU A 714 30.23 38.76 20.41
CA LEU A 714 29.14 39.03 21.34
C LEU A 714 28.42 40.30 20.90
N LEU A 715 27.17 40.19 20.48
CA LEU A 715 26.25 41.29 20.26
C LEU A 715 25.61 41.68 21.60
N ILE A 716 25.63 43.00 21.92
CA ILE A 716 24.93 43.53 23.10
C ILE A 716 24.15 44.78 22.68
N ILE A 717 22.90 44.85 23.15
CA ILE A 717 22.02 46.00 22.90
C ILE A 717 21.43 46.47 24.23
N GLY A 718 21.56 47.79 24.46
CA GLY A 718 20.96 48.47 25.62
C GLY A 718 19.51 48.89 25.35
N ARG A 719 18.72 49.13 26.40
CA ARG A 719 17.30 49.47 26.32
C ARG A 719 17.02 50.73 25.48
N ARG A 720 18.02 51.63 25.33
CA ARG A 720 17.88 52.85 24.52
C ARG A 720 18.37 52.67 23.07
N GLY A 721 18.61 51.49 22.62
CA GLY A 721 18.91 51.19 21.22
C GLY A 721 20.37 51.37 20.82
N LYS A 722 21.26 51.65 21.74
CA LYS A 722 22.70 51.56 21.46
C LYS A 722 23.15 50.09 21.58
N GLY A 723 23.93 49.63 20.61
CA GLY A 723 24.45 48.26 20.58
C GLY A 723 25.82 48.20 19.92
N LYS A 724 26.45 47.04 20.06
CA LYS A 724 27.77 46.75 19.52
C LYS A 724 28.02 45.28 19.35
N LEU A 725 28.96 44.95 18.49
CA LEU A 725 29.63 43.69 18.41
C LEU A 725 31.01 43.78 19.08
N SER A 726 31.40 42.77 19.82
CA SER A 726 32.74 42.65 20.44
C SER A 726 33.26 41.23 20.27
N ALA A 727 34.45 41.06 19.66
CA ALA A 727 35.05 39.78 19.44
C ALA A 727 35.31 39.01 20.78
N PHE A 728 35.05 37.72 20.81
CA PHE A 728 35.23 36.86 21.98
C PHE A 728 36.69 36.76 22.42
N ARG A 729 37.68 37.07 21.57
CA ARG A 729 39.11 37.19 21.94
C ARG A 729 39.36 38.28 23.01
N HIS A 730 38.43 39.20 23.21
CA HIS A 730 38.53 40.23 24.28
C HIS A 730 37.97 39.75 25.64
N TYR A 731 37.37 38.56 25.68
CA TYR A 731 36.76 37.97 26.87
C TYR A 731 37.60 36.76 27.33
N LYS A 732 38.49 37.00 28.30
CA LYS A 732 39.30 35.87 28.87
C LYS A 732 38.38 34.85 29.53
N SER A 733 38.68 33.55 29.31
CA SER A 733 38.05 32.46 30.06
C SER A 733 38.40 32.58 31.55
N GLN A 734 37.40 32.40 32.42
CA GLN A 734 37.47 32.53 33.86
C GLN A 734 37.00 31.25 34.56
N ASN A 735 37.19 31.20 35.86
CA ASN A 735 36.56 30.14 36.64
C ASN A 735 35.08 30.48 36.91
N ARG A 736 34.23 29.44 36.81
CA ARG A 736 32.81 29.53 37.12
C ARG A 736 32.54 30.16 38.51
N GLY A 737 31.49 30.97 38.60
CA GLY A 737 31.05 31.59 39.87
C GLY A 737 31.79 32.86 40.25
N GLY A 738 32.68 33.41 39.37
CA GLY A 738 33.32 34.72 39.46
C GLY A 738 32.36 35.90 39.35
N LYS A 739 32.87 37.15 39.56
CA LYS A 739 32.10 38.41 39.41
C LYS A 739 31.91 38.80 37.94
N GLY A 740 32.69 38.22 37.01
CA GLY A 740 32.66 38.57 35.58
C GLY A 740 33.43 39.85 35.29
N LEU A 741 33.38 40.25 33.97
CA LEU A 741 34.06 41.43 33.42
C LEU A 741 33.00 42.39 32.87
N LEU A 742 33.28 43.69 32.92
CA LEU A 742 32.39 44.69 32.31
C LEU A 742 32.40 44.56 30.80
N THR A 743 31.22 44.37 30.22
CA THR A 743 31.01 44.18 28.76
C THR A 743 30.31 45.34 28.10
N LEU A 744 29.45 46.09 28.79
CA LEU A 744 28.81 47.33 28.30
C LEU A 744 28.88 48.37 29.40
N LYS A 745 29.36 49.60 29.09
CA LYS A 745 29.29 50.73 30.03
C LYS A 745 27.83 51.23 30.05
N VAL A 746 27.11 50.89 31.13
CA VAL A 746 25.72 51.29 31.33
C VAL A 746 25.69 52.77 31.73
N THR A 747 25.05 53.60 30.94
CA THR A 747 24.88 55.06 31.12
C THR A 747 23.44 55.49 30.89
N SER A 748 23.09 56.74 31.16
CA SER A 748 21.78 57.28 30.79
C SER A 748 21.47 57.17 29.29
N ASN A 749 22.50 57.14 28.42
CA ASN A 749 22.35 57.03 26.95
C ASN A 749 22.28 55.63 26.41
N THR A 750 22.83 54.65 27.10
CA THR A 750 22.72 53.21 26.68
C THR A 750 21.52 52.53 27.30
N GLY A 751 21.16 52.93 28.52
CA GLY A 751 20.24 52.12 29.36
C GLY A 751 20.92 50.83 29.79
N LYS A 752 20.24 50.06 30.65
CA LYS A 752 20.65 48.68 31.04
C LYS A 752 20.61 47.75 29.84
N VAL A 753 21.35 46.64 29.87
CA VAL A 753 21.33 45.62 28.81
C VAL A 753 19.92 45.06 28.64
N ALA A 754 19.40 45.16 27.44
CA ALA A 754 18.08 44.64 27.04
C ALA A 754 18.18 43.29 26.39
N ALA A 755 19.19 43.10 25.53
CA ALA A 755 19.38 41.86 24.80
C ALA A 755 20.88 41.62 24.51
N ALA A 756 21.25 40.35 24.40
CA ALA A 756 22.52 39.90 23.87
C ALA A 756 22.35 38.68 22.97
N ALA A 757 23.27 38.46 22.05
CA ALA A 757 23.32 37.28 21.19
C ALA A 757 24.80 36.97 20.86
N ILE A 758 25.04 35.68 20.58
CA ILE A 758 26.31 35.23 20.04
C ILE A 758 26.19 35.17 18.53
N VAL A 759 27.20 35.67 17.83
CA VAL A 759 27.25 35.73 16.37
C VAL A 759 28.47 34.95 15.91
N SER A 760 28.27 33.97 15.02
CA SER A 760 29.35 33.21 14.42
C SER A 760 30.11 34.03 13.37
N PRO A 761 31.40 33.75 13.10
CA PRO A 761 32.19 34.47 12.09
C PRO A 761 31.58 34.36 10.69
N GLU A 762 30.99 33.23 10.39
CA GLU A 762 30.34 32.91 9.08
C GLU A 762 29.11 33.80 8.82
N THR A 763 28.49 34.29 9.90
CA THR A 763 27.28 35.13 9.85
C THR A 763 27.60 36.64 9.80
N TYR A 764 28.86 37.00 10.12
CA TYR A 764 29.34 38.37 10.11
C TYR A 764 30.54 38.52 9.17
N ASP A 765 30.33 38.97 7.95
CA ASP A 765 31.38 39.30 6.98
C ASP A 765 31.60 40.83 6.91
N ASN A 766 32.83 41.27 7.23
CA ASN A 766 33.27 42.63 7.05
C ASN A 766 34.04 42.68 5.71
N GLU A 767 33.43 43.15 4.64
CA GLU A 767 34.01 43.33 3.30
C GLU A 767 35.30 44.19 3.24
N LYS A 768 35.95 44.50 4.37
CA LYS A 768 37.09 45.39 4.39
C LYS A 768 38.46 44.74 4.51
N ASP A 769 38.56 43.46 4.78
CA ASP A 769 39.85 42.77 4.88
C ASP A 769 39.81 41.41 4.17
N ASN A 770 39.79 41.37 2.87
CA ASN A 770 40.52 40.42 1.99
C ASN A 770 39.87 40.29 0.61
N ILE A 771 40.56 40.95 -0.35
CA ILE A 771 40.48 40.66 -1.78
C ILE A 771 41.24 39.32 -1.96
N SER A 772 40.50 38.22 -2.12
CA SER A 772 40.95 37.07 -2.86
C SER A 772 39.74 36.45 -3.54
N GLU A 773 39.72 36.71 -4.85
CA GLU A 773 38.82 36.06 -5.81
C GLU A 773 39.09 34.57 -5.83
N THR A 774 38.08 33.77 -5.43
CA THR A 774 37.90 32.47 -6.03
C THR A 774 36.45 32.03 -5.79
N ASN A 775 35.74 31.86 -6.93
CA ASN A 775 34.46 31.17 -7.08
C ASN A 775 33.18 31.71 -6.36
N GLY A 776 32.51 32.58 -7.02
CA GLY A 776 31.09 32.79 -7.35
C GLY A 776 29.94 32.41 -6.37
N THR A 777 30.16 32.11 -5.09
CA THR A 777 29.08 31.93 -4.11
C THR A 777 28.92 33.15 -3.21
N LYS A 778 27.82 33.91 -3.39
CA LYS A 778 27.45 34.99 -2.48
C LYS A 778 27.28 34.47 -1.05
N LYS A 779 28.23 34.80 -0.15
CA LYS A 779 28.11 34.53 1.28
C LYS A 779 26.89 35.26 1.88
N ALA A 780 26.11 34.54 2.70
CA ALA A 780 24.89 35.07 3.28
C ALA A 780 25.23 36.02 4.48
N ASP A 781 24.88 37.29 4.37
CA ASP A 781 24.93 38.27 5.47
C ASP A 781 23.83 37.98 6.48
N GLY A 782 24.21 37.80 7.77
CA GLY A 782 23.30 37.49 8.87
C GLY A 782 22.29 38.58 9.17
N ASN A 783 21.07 38.20 9.54
CA ASN A 783 20.01 39.15 9.86
C ASN A 783 19.78 39.25 11.38
N LEU A 784 19.72 40.51 11.87
CA LEU A 784 19.37 40.83 13.25
C LEU A 784 17.92 41.29 13.32
N PHE A 785 17.12 40.65 14.18
CA PHE A 785 15.80 41.13 14.56
C PHE A 785 15.85 41.78 15.93
N VAL A 786 15.44 43.04 16.01
CA VAL A 786 15.35 43.81 17.24
C VAL A 786 13.87 44.09 17.56
N LEU A 787 13.49 43.84 18.80
CA LEU A 787 12.13 43.98 19.31
C LEU A 787 12.05 45.09 20.32
N THR A 788 10.94 45.87 20.30
CA THR A 788 10.65 46.87 21.30
C THR A 788 9.48 46.52 22.23
N ASP A 789 9.38 47.22 23.37
CA ASP A 789 8.28 47.02 24.34
C ASP A 789 6.89 47.28 23.70
N LYS A 790 6.80 48.15 22.69
CA LYS A 790 5.58 48.41 21.90
C LYS A 790 5.44 47.50 20.68
N ALA A 791 6.18 46.37 20.67
CA ALA A 791 6.09 45.31 19.67
C ALA A 791 6.46 45.74 18.24
N GLN A 792 7.30 46.68 18.06
CA GLN A 792 7.93 46.96 16.79
C GLN A 792 9.05 45.94 16.56
N VAL A 793 9.10 45.28 15.40
CA VAL A 793 10.15 44.38 14.96
C VAL A 793 10.90 45.03 13.81
N ILE A 794 12.19 45.20 13.97
CA ILE A 794 13.07 45.70 12.93
C ILE A 794 14.06 44.63 12.54
N ARG A 795 14.24 44.41 11.26
CA ARG A 795 15.26 43.54 10.68
C ARG A 795 16.37 44.39 10.10
N THR A 796 17.59 44.25 10.59
CA THR A 796 18.77 44.88 10.07
C THR A 796 19.87 43.87 9.78
N ARG A 797 20.86 44.23 8.94
CA ARG A 797 22.00 43.36 8.66
C ARG A 797 23.02 43.47 9.77
N LEU A 798 23.66 42.37 10.10
CA LEU A 798 24.74 42.35 11.12
C LEU A 798 25.96 43.15 10.70
N SER A 799 26.27 43.18 9.39
CA SER A 799 27.36 44.00 8.81
C SER A 799 27.23 45.52 9.06
N GLU A 800 26.01 45.98 9.35
CA GLU A 800 25.78 47.40 9.68
C GLU A 800 26.15 47.77 11.13
N ILE A 801 26.44 46.79 12.00
CA ILE A 801 26.75 47.01 13.42
C ILE A 801 28.26 47.03 13.61
N LYS A 802 28.80 48.13 14.06
CA LYS A 802 30.25 48.31 14.22
C LYS A 802 30.82 47.44 15.33
N THR A 803 31.92 46.75 15.00
CA THR A 803 32.78 46.07 16.01
C THR A 803 33.53 47.07 16.86
N THR A 804 33.46 46.87 18.18
CA THR A 804 34.12 47.78 19.14
C THR A 804 34.67 47.02 20.35
N GLY A 805 35.58 47.64 21.08
CA GLY A 805 36.17 47.07 22.29
C GLY A 805 35.12 46.80 23.39
N ARG A 806 35.50 45.92 24.34
CA ARG A 806 34.64 45.40 25.41
C ARG A 806 33.96 46.47 26.28
N VAL A 807 34.59 47.54 26.66
CA VAL A 807 34.09 48.55 27.66
C VAL A 807 33.38 49.75 27.01
N THR A 808 33.10 49.73 25.72
CA THR A 808 32.51 50.86 25.00
C THR A 808 30.98 50.94 25.16
N GLN A 809 30.38 52.10 24.83
CA GLN A 809 28.91 52.30 24.86
C GLN A 809 28.18 51.80 23.60
N GLY A 810 28.92 51.44 22.52
CA GLY A 810 28.34 51.01 21.23
C GLY A 810 27.84 52.19 20.37
N VAL A 811 27.24 51.83 19.23
CA VAL A 811 26.64 52.76 18.23
C VAL A 811 25.11 52.66 18.26
N ASN A 812 24.43 53.59 17.62
CA ASN A 812 22.99 53.50 17.45
C ASN A 812 22.63 52.36 16.47
N VAL A 813 21.96 51.38 16.96
CA VAL A 813 21.39 50.26 16.15
C VAL A 813 19.95 50.58 15.79
N LEU A 814 19.21 51.15 16.75
CA LEU A 814 17.80 51.51 16.60
C LEU A 814 17.53 52.72 17.51
N THR A 815 16.74 53.65 17.07
CA THR A 815 16.18 54.72 17.93
C THR A 815 14.73 54.34 18.27
N PRO A 816 14.43 53.90 19.50
CA PRO A 816 13.05 53.60 19.92
C PRO A 816 12.22 54.89 19.88
N ALA A 817 10.92 54.74 19.59
CA ALA A 817 9.99 55.85 19.66
C ALA A 817 9.91 56.42 21.10
N PRO A 818 9.51 57.68 21.29
CA PRO A 818 9.32 58.28 22.62
C PRO A 818 8.40 57.41 23.49
N GLY A 819 8.91 57.05 24.68
CA GLY A 819 8.18 56.14 25.59
C GLY A 819 8.23 54.66 25.20
N ASP A 820 9.09 54.25 24.26
CA ASP A 820 9.38 52.88 23.90
C ASP A 820 10.82 52.51 24.31
N ALA A 821 11.09 51.23 24.44
CA ALA A 821 12.43 50.71 24.77
C ALA A 821 12.66 49.35 24.13
N ILE A 822 13.91 48.95 23.92
CA ILE A 822 14.25 47.63 23.41
C ILE A 822 13.97 46.57 24.50
N SER A 823 13.25 45.52 24.10
CA SER A 823 12.89 44.35 24.92
C SER A 823 13.67 43.10 24.58
N GLY A 824 14.10 42.93 23.33
CA GLY A 824 14.82 41.75 22.88
C GLY A 824 15.53 41.92 21.54
N ALA A 825 16.45 41.02 21.24
CA ALA A 825 17.05 40.90 19.92
C ALA A 825 17.39 39.41 19.63
N ARG A 826 17.34 39.03 18.35
CA ARG A 826 17.73 37.71 17.90
C ARG A 826 18.48 37.81 16.57
N VAL A 827 19.54 37.02 16.46
CA VAL A 827 20.29 36.81 15.23
C VAL A 827 19.70 35.58 14.54
N LEU A 828 19.41 35.66 13.26
CA LEU A 828 19.08 34.53 12.44
C LEU A 828 20.35 34.10 11.70
N GLU A 829 20.84 32.95 12.06
CA GLU A 829 21.88 32.22 11.36
C GLU A 829 21.22 31.30 10.34
N SER A 830 21.75 31.18 9.12
CA SER A 830 21.34 30.13 8.20
C SER A 830 21.73 28.78 8.81
N ARG A 831 20.82 27.79 8.69
CA ARG A 831 20.99 26.43 9.26
C ARG A 831 22.35 25.85 8.86
N ARG A 832 23.12 25.32 9.80
CA ARG A 832 24.25 24.42 9.49
C ARG A 832 23.66 23.22 8.76
N LYS A 833 24.02 23.01 7.48
CA LYS A 833 23.80 21.74 6.78
C LYS A 833 24.59 20.65 7.54
N THR A 834 23.91 19.71 8.15
CA THR A 834 24.54 18.50 8.64
C THR A 834 25.11 17.71 7.45
N ARG A 835 26.24 17.06 7.61
CA ARG A 835 27.00 16.34 6.58
C ARG A 835 26.22 15.22 5.84
N GLU A 836 24.95 14.99 6.18
CA GLU A 836 24.07 13.96 5.58
C GLU A 836 23.07 14.50 4.54
N GLU A 837 23.03 15.82 4.30
CA GLU A 837 22.24 16.41 3.21
C GLU A 837 23.16 16.67 1.98
N ILE A 838 23.83 15.60 1.48
CA ILE A 838 24.46 15.61 0.16
C ILE A 838 23.34 15.28 -0.84
N ASP A 839 23.11 16.22 -1.75
CA ASP A 839 22.16 16.09 -2.86
C ASP A 839 22.47 14.78 -3.64
N PRO A 840 21.49 13.93 -3.96
CA PRO A 840 21.72 12.71 -4.77
C PRO A 840 22.36 12.96 -6.12
N LYS A 841 22.43 14.22 -6.60
CA LYS A 841 23.11 14.60 -7.85
C LYS A 841 24.63 14.69 -7.74
N ASP A 842 25.20 14.70 -6.54
CA ASP A 842 26.67 14.73 -6.33
C ASP A 842 27.28 13.31 -6.18
N LEU A 843 26.47 12.27 -6.40
CA LEU A 843 26.88 10.86 -6.42
C LEU A 843 27.00 10.30 -7.86
N GLU A 844 27.34 11.11 -8.84
CA GLU A 844 27.93 10.58 -10.07
C GLU A 844 29.35 10.12 -9.76
N ILE A 845 29.46 8.84 -9.45
CA ILE A 845 30.71 8.11 -9.38
C ILE A 845 31.33 8.19 -10.77
N LYS A 846 32.46 8.89 -10.90
CA LYS A 846 33.40 8.70 -12.00
C LYS A 846 33.85 7.25 -11.92
N ASP A 847 33.39 6.44 -12.84
CA ASP A 847 34.02 5.17 -13.18
C ASP A 847 35.46 5.47 -13.60
N SER A 848 36.39 5.32 -12.69
CA SER A 848 37.79 5.11 -13.00
C SER A 848 37.98 3.61 -13.22
N SER A 849 37.87 3.22 -14.47
CA SER A 849 38.47 1.96 -14.96
C SER A 849 39.96 2.11 -14.87
N ASP A 850 40.56 1.69 -13.78
CA ASP A 850 41.99 1.40 -13.71
C ASP A 850 42.24 -0.02 -14.25
N GLU A 851 43.08 -0.02 -15.28
CA GLU A 851 43.67 -1.14 -15.96
C GLU A 851 44.25 -2.19 -14.94
N ILE A 852 43.78 -3.42 -15.09
CA ILE A 852 44.55 -4.57 -14.64
C ILE A 852 45.12 -5.24 -15.89
N GLU A 853 46.39 -5.02 -16.14
CA GLU A 853 47.21 -5.89 -16.99
C GLU A 853 47.14 -7.33 -16.45
N ASP A 854 46.62 -8.23 -17.22
CA ASP A 854 46.85 -9.66 -17.03
C ASP A 854 47.53 -10.23 -18.26
N SER A 855 48.79 -10.56 -18.08
CA SER A 855 49.65 -11.26 -18.99
C SER A 855 49.31 -12.75 -18.94
N SER A 856 48.90 -13.32 -20.06
CA SER A 856 49.15 -14.73 -20.36
C SER A 856 49.00 -15.04 -21.85
N ASP A 857 50.08 -15.24 -22.46
CA ASP A 857 50.51 -16.17 -23.51
C ASP A 857 49.56 -16.63 -24.61
N GLU A 858 50.07 -16.38 -25.77
CA GLU A 858 49.75 -16.89 -27.11
C GLU A 858 49.48 -18.40 -27.16
N ILE A 859 48.44 -18.79 -27.88
CA ILE A 859 48.48 -19.95 -28.78
C ILE A 859 47.81 -19.53 -30.10
N LYS A 860 48.65 -19.49 -31.14
CA LYS A 860 48.29 -19.45 -32.54
C LYS A 860 47.71 -20.78 -32.97
N ASP A 861 46.74 -20.78 -33.80
CA ASP A 861 46.69 -21.65 -34.98
C ASP A 861 45.80 -21.06 -36.08
N PRO A 862 46.17 -21.37 -37.34
CA PRO A 862 45.83 -20.55 -38.52
C PRO A 862 44.79 -21.23 -39.42
N ASP A 863 44.52 -20.54 -40.54
CA ASP A 863 43.81 -20.91 -41.77
C ASP A 863 42.25 -20.70 -41.70
N GLU A 864 41.61 -20.07 -42.60
CA GLU A 864 41.78 -19.85 -44.03
C GLU A 864 40.91 -18.69 -44.56
N GLU A 865 41.47 -18.08 -45.57
CA GLU A 865 40.92 -17.13 -46.52
C GLU A 865 39.63 -17.51 -47.24
N SER A 866 39.05 -16.47 -47.73
CA SER A 866 38.30 -16.33 -49.02
C SER A 866 36.77 -16.59 -48.93
N LYS A 867 35.96 -15.68 -49.32
CA LYS A 867 35.69 -15.01 -50.57
C LYS A 867 34.63 -13.95 -50.37
N LYS A 868 34.94 -12.83 -50.83
CA LYS A 868 34.24 -11.84 -51.62
C LYS A 868 33.10 -12.37 -52.50
N ASP A 869 32.13 -11.51 -52.61
CA ASP A 869 31.42 -10.97 -53.78
C ASP A 869 29.97 -11.44 -54.00
N GLU A 870 29.17 -10.40 -54.20
CA GLU A 870 27.94 -10.31 -55.03
C GLU A 870 26.64 -10.96 -54.45
N GLU A 871 25.64 -10.26 -54.18
CA GLU A 871 24.77 -9.16 -54.72
C GLU A 871 23.98 -8.46 -53.63
#